data_e20f26922ba54803d8f2ccf45169a4bb
#
_entry.id   e20f26922ba54803d8f2ccf45169a4bb
#
_cell.length_a   1.000
_cell.length_b   1.000
_cell.length_c   1.000
_cell.angle_alpha   90.00
_cell.angle_beta   90.00
_cell.angle_gamma   90.00
#
_symmetry.space_group_name_H-M   'P 1'
#
loop_
_entity.id
_entity.type
_entity.pdbx_description
1 polymer ?
#
loop_
_entity_poly.entity_id
_entity_poly.type
_entity_poly.pdbx_seq_one_letter_code
_entity_poly.pdbx_strand_id
1 'polypeptide(L)'
;MNGPRKDAMSGLGKVFEAIGGWSYDHRWIVLIASFAVWGLAGFLASGARVDNSVAAFFDTDDPTYGAYLQYRDDFESDEIGYIVYRADGGAWDLGVMRQIEQLTRALEDEVPFVKDVTSLSNAEFMEGAPPDDILVYDLLTEFPETQEELFVIRDKVMKKPLYVGGLVSADSELGAVIVEMSRSSIDPVDEIRLDPDGGDGLPNLYPQVSFKAIEAILQRPEYDGIEFFHSGDVAINATYNTVLFEEDMPVLMALSFLVITLSLILVFRRPTGVIGPFMVVAFAMAVSVGVIGLIGWDIDFMFGMMPTLLIAVGVADSVHILSEFDIYQRRLGNRRDAIRRTLYLVGPPCLLTSLTTAAGFLSLSLSPVKSVAHLAVYSAAGVMAAFIASITILVVFLSFGRQTSSDASPKKVKARARKGKALGAALQSLATFVIRFQNAILVAFAVVFVASAWGISMLTVDSNFLTEFSEKIPVRRTTQFVDDHMSGTYSIVYVFDSGEADGIKEPAVLREIERVQREAERHELVTKTYSVVDLMKDINQSFHNGDRAYYEIPDSRELVAQYLLVYEMSGGEEIRDYLSIDYARATLELRCKMTNTSRLQGIVEQIDEHLDAQPLRASTVSVTGIGALWLKFVDYITWSQIQGALIALTVVSLMMIVVFRSVKIGLLSMIPNISPVVLVLGGMGWAGVHLDYYRLLIAPVAIGLAVDDTIHLMTRYHHEFGKLGDYKKALYASMDGVGRALFITSAILVVGFLTNVFSVMDGQKSFGILLATVIAVALVADFLLMPALILWLKPFGPETIRSNSSASR
;
A
#
# COMPACT_ATOMS: atom_id res chain seq x y z
N MET A 1 27.10 51.55 1.87
CA MET A 1 27.35 51.08 0.52
C MET A 1 27.13 49.55 0.47
N ASN A 2 25.91 49.08 0.30
CA ASN A 2 25.63 47.68 -0.02
C ASN A 2 24.99 47.67 -1.41
N GLY A 3 25.77 47.25 -2.39
CA GLY A 3 25.28 47.02 -3.74
C GLY A 3 24.12 46.03 -3.79
N PRO A 4 23.24 46.05 -4.79
CA PRO A 4 22.12 45.12 -4.85
C PRO A 4 22.66 43.69 -4.88
N ARG A 5 22.35 42.92 -3.80
CA ARG A 5 22.63 41.50 -3.74
C ARG A 5 22.01 40.83 -4.96
N LYS A 6 22.81 40.31 -5.87
CA LYS A 6 22.34 39.55 -7.01
C LYS A 6 21.54 38.37 -6.46
N ASP A 7 20.23 38.35 -6.65
CA ASP A 7 19.38 37.23 -6.26
C ASP A 7 19.84 35.93 -6.93
N ALA A 8 20.06 34.87 -6.16
CA ALA A 8 20.39 33.57 -6.71
C ALA A 8 19.34 33.08 -7.71
N MET A 9 18.10 33.44 -7.46
CA MET A 9 16.96 33.21 -8.37
C MET A 9 17.14 33.89 -9.73
N SER A 10 17.78 35.09 -9.80
CA SER A 10 18.04 35.75 -11.08
C SER A 10 19.11 35.02 -11.92
N GLY A 11 20.05 34.36 -11.29
CA GLY A 11 21.06 33.53 -11.94
C GLY A 11 20.42 32.28 -12.56
N LEU A 12 19.67 31.51 -11.75
CA LEU A 12 18.91 30.35 -12.19
C LEU A 12 17.91 30.71 -13.30
N GLY A 13 17.19 31.84 -13.16
CA GLY A 13 16.26 32.31 -14.17
C GLY A 13 16.90 32.48 -15.57
N LYS A 14 18.16 32.98 -15.65
CA LYS A 14 18.90 33.06 -16.90
C LYS A 14 19.24 31.69 -17.50
N VAL A 15 19.53 30.70 -16.67
CA VAL A 15 19.77 29.33 -17.14
C VAL A 15 18.47 28.77 -17.76
N PHE A 16 17.35 28.89 -17.08
CA PHE A 16 16.06 28.41 -17.61
C PHE A 16 15.60 29.21 -18.85
N GLU A 17 15.87 30.48 -18.89
CA GLU A 17 15.65 31.30 -20.11
C GLU A 17 16.45 30.77 -21.30
N ALA A 18 17.71 30.39 -21.08
CA ALA A 18 18.57 29.78 -22.10
C ALA A 18 18.06 28.42 -22.53
N ILE A 19 17.66 27.52 -21.55
CA ILE A 19 17.08 26.21 -21.81
C ILE A 19 15.82 26.36 -22.67
N GLY A 20 14.91 27.28 -22.33
CA GLY A 20 13.69 27.49 -23.09
C GLY A 20 13.94 28.00 -24.51
N GLY A 21 14.94 28.89 -24.70
CA GLY A 21 15.37 29.32 -26.01
C GLY A 21 15.95 28.19 -26.85
N TRP A 22 16.84 27.39 -26.23
CA TRP A 22 17.47 26.25 -26.88
C TRP A 22 16.44 25.15 -27.25
N SER A 23 15.53 24.79 -26.36
CA SER A 23 14.46 23.80 -26.61
C SER A 23 13.51 24.26 -27.72
N TYR A 24 13.24 25.56 -27.82
CA TYR A 24 12.46 26.13 -28.92
C TYR A 24 13.18 26.01 -30.26
N ASP A 25 14.47 26.39 -30.29
CA ASP A 25 15.28 26.42 -31.52
C ASP A 25 15.61 25.01 -32.01
N HIS A 26 15.79 24.03 -31.07
CA HIS A 26 16.20 22.63 -31.36
C HIS A 26 15.06 21.64 -31.08
N ARG A 27 13.82 22.02 -31.29
CA ARG A 27 12.61 21.23 -30.96
C ARG A 27 12.62 19.79 -31.49
N TRP A 28 13.19 19.54 -32.67
CA TRP A 28 13.28 18.20 -33.23
C TRP A 28 14.31 17.31 -32.50
N ILE A 29 15.42 17.88 -32.05
CA ILE A 29 16.41 17.16 -31.25
C ILE A 29 15.78 16.77 -29.91
N VAL A 30 15.07 17.68 -29.26
CA VAL A 30 14.35 17.41 -28.00
C VAL A 30 13.35 16.27 -28.18
N LEU A 31 12.54 16.27 -29.25
CA LEU A 31 11.58 15.22 -29.53
C LEU A 31 12.26 13.87 -29.77
N ILE A 32 13.29 13.82 -30.62
CA ILE A 32 14.03 12.59 -30.91
C ILE A 32 14.67 12.04 -29.62
N ALA A 33 15.32 12.88 -28.83
CA ALA A 33 15.91 12.48 -27.56
C ALA A 33 14.84 11.96 -26.57
N SER A 34 13.69 12.63 -26.50
CA SER A 34 12.59 12.19 -25.62
C SER A 34 12.01 10.83 -26.05
N PHE A 35 11.84 10.60 -27.34
CA PHE A 35 11.39 9.31 -27.87
C PHE A 35 12.45 8.21 -27.67
N ALA A 36 13.73 8.54 -27.79
CA ALA A 36 14.81 7.60 -27.52
C ALA A 36 14.84 7.16 -26.05
N VAL A 37 14.69 8.13 -25.11
CA VAL A 37 14.57 7.81 -23.66
C VAL A 37 13.30 7.00 -23.40
N TRP A 38 12.19 7.33 -24.03
CA TRP A 38 10.92 6.61 -23.89
C TRP A 38 11.02 5.17 -24.41
N GLY A 39 11.63 4.98 -25.58
CA GLY A 39 11.90 3.66 -26.15
C GLY A 39 12.84 2.82 -25.28
N LEU A 40 13.90 3.43 -24.75
CA LEU A 40 14.81 2.77 -23.81
C LEU A 40 14.09 2.38 -22.52
N ALA A 41 13.31 3.29 -21.94
CA ALA A 41 12.53 3.00 -20.75
C ALA A 41 11.51 1.87 -20.97
N GLY A 42 10.83 1.85 -22.14
CA GLY A 42 9.93 0.76 -22.51
C GLY A 42 10.66 -0.57 -22.70
N PHE A 43 11.86 -0.55 -23.26
CA PHE A 43 12.69 -1.75 -23.38
C PHE A 43 13.12 -2.28 -21.99
N LEU A 44 13.56 -1.41 -21.11
CA LEU A 44 13.92 -1.79 -19.74
C LEU A 44 12.71 -2.30 -18.96
N ALA A 45 11.56 -1.66 -19.16
CA ALA A 45 10.30 -2.05 -18.51
C ALA A 45 9.80 -3.44 -18.94
N SER A 46 10.16 -3.92 -20.13
CA SER A 46 9.71 -5.23 -20.63
C SER A 46 10.24 -6.42 -19.84
N GLY A 47 11.27 -6.21 -18.98
CA GLY A 47 11.79 -7.21 -18.06
C GLY A 47 11.27 -7.08 -16.63
N ALA A 48 10.41 -6.11 -16.36
CA ALA A 48 9.84 -5.95 -15.01
C ALA A 48 8.79 -7.03 -14.74
N ARG A 49 8.92 -7.71 -13.60
CA ARG A 49 8.00 -8.75 -13.14
C ARG A 49 7.02 -8.16 -12.13
N VAL A 50 5.93 -8.87 -11.88
CA VAL A 50 4.95 -8.51 -10.84
C VAL A 50 5.10 -9.48 -9.69
N ASP A 51 5.39 -8.96 -8.50
CA ASP A 51 5.46 -9.73 -7.27
C ASP A 51 4.73 -8.98 -6.14
N ASN A 52 3.63 -9.56 -5.66
CA ASN A 52 2.80 -9.03 -4.58
C ASN A 52 2.80 -9.92 -3.33
N SER A 53 3.70 -10.88 -3.28
CA SER A 53 3.84 -11.70 -2.08
C SER A 53 4.25 -10.87 -0.87
N VAL A 54 3.82 -11.29 0.31
CA VAL A 54 4.22 -10.62 1.56
C VAL A 54 5.73 -10.64 1.74
N ALA A 55 6.38 -11.71 1.31
CA ALA A 55 7.84 -11.87 1.39
C ALA A 55 8.61 -10.93 0.46
N ALA A 56 8.03 -10.51 -0.68
CA ALA A 56 8.65 -9.50 -1.54
C ALA A 56 8.86 -8.14 -0.85
N PHE A 57 8.23 -7.93 0.31
CA PHE A 57 8.35 -6.70 1.08
C PHE A 57 9.57 -6.66 2.00
N PHE A 58 10.17 -7.83 2.29
CA PHE A 58 11.29 -7.95 3.22
C PHE A 58 12.64 -8.07 2.48
N ASP A 59 13.70 -7.64 3.14
CA ASP A 59 15.05 -7.92 2.69
C ASP A 59 15.46 -9.36 3.11
N THR A 60 16.27 -10.01 2.30
CA THR A 60 16.80 -11.35 2.61
C THR A 60 17.62 -11.38 3.90
N ASP A 61 18.17 -10.24 4.31
CA ASP A 61 18.91 -10.09 5.56
C ASP A 61 18.01 -9.80 6.78
N ASP A 62 16.70 -9.68 6.60
CA ASP A 62 15.77 -9.46 7.72
C ASP A 62 15.64 -10.73 8.58
N PRO A 63 15.82 -10.62 9.92
CA PRO A 63 15.78 -11.80 10.80
C PRO A 63 14.43 -12.53 10.80
N THR A 64 13.31 -11.80 10.70
CA THR A 64 11.96 -12.39 10.68
C THR A 64 11.73 -13.13 9.38
N TYR A 65 12.18 -12.54 8.26
CA TYR A 65 12.11 -13.20 6.96
C TYR A 65 13.07 -14.40 6.88
N GLY A 66 14.28 -14.28 7.44
CA GLY A 66 15.21 -15.42 7.55
C GLY A 66 14.64 -16.60 8.34
N ALA A 67 13.95 -16.33 9.46
CA ALA A 67 13.24 -17.36 10.22
C ALA A 67 12.11 -18.00 9.41
N TYR A 68 11.39 -17.23 8.59
CA TYR A 68 10.36 -17.75 7.71
C TYR A 68 10.94 -18.63 6.60
N LEU A 69 12.04 -18.24 5.96
CA LEU A 69 12.69 -19.09 4.97
C LEU A 69 13.18 -20.41 5.57
N GLN A 70 13.73 -20.37 6.79
CA GLN A 70 14.14 -21.58 7.50
C GLN A 70 12.94 -22.48 7.84
N TYR A 71 11.82 -21.89 8.27
CA TYR A 71 10.58 -22.64 8.49
C TYR A 71 10.14 -23.36 7.21
N ARG A 72 10.17 -22.67 6.06
CA ARG A 72 9.80 -23.27 4.78
C ARG A 72 10.74 -24.38 4.32
N ASP A 73 12.04 -24.28 4.62
CA ASP A 73 13.00 -25.36 4.33
C ASP A 73 12.70 -26.62 5.13
N ASP A 74 12.11 -26.50 6.32
CA ASP A 74 11.79 -27.62 7.20
C ASP A 74 10.39 -28.19 7.00
N PHE A 75 9.39 -27.35 6.73
CA PHE A 75 7.96 -27.69 6.77
C PHE A 75 7.23 -27.35 5.44
N GLU A 76 7.97 -26.92 4.41
CA GLU A 76 7.45 -26.55 3.09
C GLU A 76 6.56 -25.27 3.11
N SER A 77 5.51 -25.24 2.27
CA SER A 77 4.62 -24.08 2.19
C SER A 77 3.54 -24.11 3.25
N ASP A 78 3.25 -22.95 3.84
CA ASP A 78 2.12 -22.73 4.76
C ASP A 78 0.88 -22.13 4.06
N GLU A 79 0.92 -21.99 2.73
CA GLU A 79 -0.21 -21.46 1.97
C GLU A 79 -1.24 -22.53 1.68
N ILE A 80 -2.49 -22.23 1.99
CA ILE A 80 -3.61 -23.14 1.80
C ILE A 80 -4.77 -22.49 1.03
N GLY A 81 -5.51 -23.33 0.29
CA GLY A 81 -6.90 -23.05 -0.08
C GLY A 81 -7.83 -23.68 0.95
N TYR A 82 -8.66 -22.89 1.62
CA TYR A 82 -9.57 -23.38 2.66
C TYR A 82 -11.00 -23.25 2.18
N ILE A 83 -11.64 -24.37 1.86
CA ILE A 83 -12.96 -24.45 1.23
C ILE A 83 -13.94 -25.02 2.24
N VAL A 84 -14.77 -24.16 2.83
CA VAL A 84 -15.86 -24.58 3.72
C VAL A 84 -17.11 -24.82 2.87
N TYR A 85 -17.84 -25.89 3.16
CA TYR A 85 -19.07 -26.22 2.44
C TYR A 85 -20.26 -26.38 3.37
N ARG A 86 -21.44 -26.02 2.84
CA ARG A 86 -22.76 -26.16 3.46
C ARG A 86 -23.74 -26.79 2.49
N ALA A 87 -24.52 -27.73 2.96
CA ALA A 87 -25.57 -28.37 2.18
C ALA A 87 -26.86 -28.51 3.02
N ASP A 88 -28.02 -28.59 2.36
CA ASP A 88 -29.32 -28.68 3.04
C ASP A 88 -29.44 -29.92 3.95
N GLY A 89 -28.68 -31.00 3.63
CA GLY A 89 -28.63 -32.24 4.43
C GLY A 89 -27.57 -32.21 5.56
N GLY A 90 -26.82 -31.11 5.70
CA GLY A 90 -25.63 -31.02 6.55
C GLY A 90 -24.40 -31.66 5.94
N ALA A 91 -23.25 -31.49 6.60
CA ALA A 91 -21.97 -32.04 6.12
C ALA A 91 -21.91 -33.57 6.10
N TRP A 92 -22.75 -34.21 6.90
CA TRP A 92 -22.81 -35.67 7.08
C TRP A 92 -23.99 -36.32 6.36
N ASP A 93 -24.52 -35.73 5.28
CA ASP A 93 -25.44 -36.41 4.37
C ASP A 93 -24.66 -37.35 3.44
N LEU A 94 -25.19 -38.55 3.21
CA LEU A 94 -24.49 -39.58 2.42
C LEU A 94 -24.25 -39.16 0.98
N GLY A 95 -25.21 -38.40 0.40
CA GLY A 95 -25.09 -37.88 -0.98
C GLY A 95 -24.04 -36.78 -1.06
N VAL A 96 -24.07 -35.85 -0.09
CA VAL A 96 -23.08 -34.77 0.05
C VAL A 96 -21.68 -35.35 0.23
N MET A 97 -21.52 -36.34 1.09
CA MET A 97 -20.19 -36.94 1.35
C MET A 97 -19.60 -37.61 0.10
N ARG A 98 -20.41 -38.21 -0.75
CA ARG A 98 -19.98 -38.74 -2.07
C ARG A 98 -19.53 -37.64 -3.03
N GLN A 99 -20.23 -36.51 -3.02
CA GLN A 99 -19.84 -35.34 -3.81
C GLN A 99 -18.52 -34.75 -3.27
N ILE A 100 -18.32 -34.71 -1.97
CA ILE A 100 -17.07 -34.24 -1.33
C ILE A 100 -15.90 -35.19 -1.65
N GLU A 101 -16.08 -36.50 -1.62
CA GLU A 101 -15.06 -37.44 -2.05
C GLU A 101 -14.64 -37.21 -3.51
N GLN A 102 -15.60 -37.00 -4.39
CA GLN A 102 -15.32 -36.65 -5.81
C GLN A 102 -14.65 -35.31 -5.94
N LEU A 103 -15.07 -34.31 -5.16
CA LEU A 103 -14.47 -32.99 -5.12
C LEU A 103 -13.00 -33.04 -4.67
N THR A 104 -12.73 -33.80 -3.59
CA THR A 104 -11.38 -33.98 -3.05
C THR A 104 -10.43 -34.53 -4.13
N ARG A 105 -10.82 -35.60 -4.82
CA ARG A 105 -10.06 -36.17 -5.94
C ARG A 105 -9.91 -35.19 -7.12
N ALA A 106 -10.96 -34.47 -7.47
CA ALA A 106 -10.90 -33.50 -8.57
C ALA A 106 -9.94 -32.33 -8.24
N LEU A 107 -9.92 -31.88 -6.99
CA LEU A 107 -8.98 -30.84 -6.55
C LEU A 107 -7.54 -31.34 -6.56
N GLU A 108 -7.31 -32.58 -6.10
CA GLU A 108 -5.99 -33.23 -6.09
C GLU A 108 -5.44 -33.43 -7.50
N ASP A 109 -6.27 -33.97 -8.43
CA ASP A 109 -5.86 -34.32 -9.80
C ASP A 109 -5.71 -33.11 -10.73
N GLU A 110 -6.52 -32.06 -10.56
CA GLU A 110 -6.68 -31.03 -11.58
C GLU A 110 -6.17 -29.64 -11.15
N VAL A 111 -5.97 -29.36 -9.86
CA VAL A 111 -5.48 -28.06 -9.41
C VAL A 111 -3.96 -28.01 -9.51
N PRO A 112 -3.38 -27.03 -10.23
CA PRO A 112 -1.93 -26.89 -10.31
C PRO A 112 -1.31 -26.55 -8.94
N PHE A 113 -0.10 -27.05 -8.70
CA PHE A 113 0.72 -26.80 -7.51
C PHE A 113 0.12 -27.30 -6.19
N VAL A 114 -0.78 -28.28 -6.26
CA VAL A 114 -1.28 -28.96 -5.06
C VAL A 114 -0.18 -29.86 -4.49
N LYS A 115 -0.08 -29.91 -3.16
CA LYS A 115 0.72 -30.88 -2.39
C LYS A 115 -0.18 -32.01 -1.91
N ASP A 116 -1.27 -31.63 -1.22
CA ASP A 116 -2.25 -32.56 -0.67
C ASP A 116 -3.63 -31.93 -0.59
N VAL A 117 -4.68 -32.76 -0.54
CA VAL A 117 -6.07 -32.30 -0.34
C VAL A 117 -6.73 -33.13 0.74
N THR A 118 -6.99 -32.51 1.87
CA THR A 118 -7.60 -33.17 3.04
C THR A 118 -9.06 -32.76 3.19
N SER A 119 -9.94 -33.72 3.35
CA SER A 119 -11.37 -33.53 3.65
C SER A 119 -11.89 -34.60 4.60
N LEU A 120 -13.18 -34.53 4.96
CA LEU A 120 -13.82 -35.59 5.75
C LEU A 120 -13.85 -36.96 5.03
N SER A 121 -13.51 -37.03 3.73
CA SER A 121 -13.47 -38.29 2.99
C SER A 121 -12.14 -39.06 3.15
N ASN A 122 -11.03 -38.35 3.27
CA ASN A 122 -9.67 -38.90 3.29
C ASN A 122 -8.81 -38.44 4.46
N ALA A 123 -9.38 -37.70 5.43
CA ALA A 123 -8.61 -37.31 6.61
C ALA A 123 -8.07 -38.53 7.33
N GLU A 124 -6.80 -38.54 7.69
CA GLU A 124 -6.16 -39.57 8.43
C GLU A 124 -6.86 -39.77 9.77
N PHE A 125 -7.24 -40.99 10.12
CA PHE A 125 -7.92 -41.32 11.36
C PHE A 125 -7.22 -42.47 12.08
N MET A 126 -7.00 -42.28 13.37
CA MET A 126 -6.29 -43.24 14.18
C MET A 126 -7.19 -43.84 15.27
N GLU A 127 -7.16 -45.19 15.36
CA GLU A 127 -7.82 -45.98 16.43
C GLU A 127 -6.88 -47.00 17.03
N GLY A 128 -7.13 -47.36 18.28
CA GLY A 128 -6.38 -48.47 18.94
C GLY A 128 -6.74 -49.83 18.36
N ALA A 129 -5.73 -50.67 18.16
CA ALA A 129 -5.88 -52.06 17.73
C ALA A 129 -5.34 -52.99 18.85
N PRO A 130 -6.23 -53.70 19.55
CA PRO A 130 -5.77 -54.61 20.60
C PRO A 130 -4.86 -55.75 20.04
N PRO A 131 -3.81 -56.21 20.76
CA PRO A 131 -3.57 -55.91 22.17
C PRO A 131 -2.75 -54.65 22.47
N ASP A 132 -1.88 -54.13 21.61
CA ASP A 132 -1.01 -53.01 21.91
C ASP A 132 -0.54 -52.38 20.57
N ASP A 133 -1.45 -52.07 19.64
CA ASP A 133 -1.18 -51.51 18.32
C ASP A 133 -2.16 -50.38 17.97
N ILE A 134 -1.85 -49.66 16.93
CA ILE A 134 -2.75 -48.62 16.34
C ILE A 134 -3.01 -48.92 14.87
N LEU A 135 -4.22 -48.59 14.43
CA LEU A 135 -4.58 -48.53 13.02
C LEU A 135 -4.67 -47.08 12.61
N VAL A 136 -3.95 -46.75 11.56
CA VAL A 136 -4.03 -45.45 10.88
C VAL A 136 -4.62 -45.70 9.50
N TYR A 137 -5.68 -44.99 9.16
CA TYR A 137 -6.41 -45.18 7.91
C TYR A 137 -7.17 -43.88 7.51
N ASP A 138 -7.48 -43.74 6.24
CA ASP A 138 -8.34 -42.64 5.75
C ASP A 138 -9.77 -42.84 6.26
N LEU A 139 -10.40 -41.79 6.75
CA LEU A 139 -11.68 -41.84 7.45
C LEU A 139 -12.78 -42.59 6.69
N LEU A 140 -12.81 -42.44 5.34
CA LEU A 140 -13.73 -43.18 4.45
C LEU A 140 -12.97 -44.12 3.51
N THR A 141 -12.00 -44.88 4.00
CA THR A 141 -11.33 -45.95 3.21
C THR A 141 -12.35 -46.91 2.58
N GLU A 142 -13.39 -47.31 3.35
CA GLU A 142 -14.57 -47.98 2.85
C GLU A 142 -15.76 -47.02 2.98
N PHE A 143 -16.33 -46.61 1.81
CA PHE A 143 -17.43 -45.67 1.81
C PHE A 143 -18.69 -46.31 2.42
N PRO A 144 -19.36 -45.67 3.41
CA PRO A 144 -20.52 -46.23 4.07
C PRO A 144 -21.69 -46.42 3.09
N GLU A 145 -22.41 -47.54 3.24
CA GLU A 145 -23.58 -47.83 2.40
C GLU A 145 -24.85 -47.14 2.88
N THR A 146 -24.92 -46.87 4.20
CA THR A 146 -26.11 -46.29 4.87
C THR A 146 -25.80 -45.00 5.61
N GLN A 147 -26.83 -44.18 5.80
CA GLN A 147 -26.75 -42.95 6.57
C GLN A 147 -26.41 -43.22 8.06
N GLU A 148 -26.86 -44.33 8.60
CA GLU A 148 -26.59 -44.74 9.97
C GLU A 148 -25.13 -45.08 10.18
N GLU A 149 -24.48 -45.76 9.23
CA GLU A 149 -23.04 -46.02 9.27
C GLU A 149 -22.23 -44.73 9.23
N LEU A 150 -22.61 -43.78 8.38
CA LEU A 150 -21.96 -42.47 8.31
C LEU A 150 -22.09 -41.71 9.62
N PHE A 151 -23.23 -41.77 10.30
CA PHE A 151 -23.41 -41.14 11.61
C PHE A 151 -22.53 -41.75 12.70
N VAL A 152 -22.23 -43.05 12.62
CA VAL A 152 -21.26 -43.69 13.54
C VAL A 152 -19.86 -43.11 13.33
N ILE A 153 -19.45 -42.87 12.07
CA ILE A 153 -18.17 -42.23 11.74
C ILE A 153 -18.16 -40.80 12.25
N ARG A 154 -19.22 -40.03 12.00
CA ARG A 154 -19.40 -38.67 12.55
C ARG A 154 -19.17 -38.64 14.06
N ASP A 155 -19.82 -39.53 14.79
CA ASP A 155 -19.76 -39.57 16.26
C ASP A 155 -18.36 -39.92 16.77
N LYS A 156 -17.53 -40.62 15.98
CA LYS A 156 -16.11 -40.86 16.25
C LYS A 156 -15.30 -39.59 16.04
N VAL A 157 -15.47 -38.95 14.90
CA VAL A 157 -14.76 -37.70 14.52
C VAL A 157 -15.05 -36.59 15.51
N MET A 158 -16.31 -36.35 15.86
CA MET A 158 -16.71 -35.31 16.81
C MET A 158 -16.16 -35.52 18.25
N LYS A 159 -15.61 -36.65 18.57
CA LYS A 159 -14.95 -36.90 19.86
C LYS A 159 -13.46 -36.51 19.84
N LYS A 160 -12.86 -36.36 18.67
CA LYS A 160 -11.46 -36.04 18.53
C LYS A 160 -11.28 -34.52 18.28
N PRO A 161 -10.66 -33.80 19.22
CA PRO A 161 -10.46 -32.33 19.07
C PRO A 161 -9.72 -31.95 17.79
N LEU A 162 -8.88 -32.80 17.24
CA LEU A 162 -8.06 -32.50 16.06
C LEU A 162 -8.92 -32.07 14.84
N TYR A 163 -10.06 -32.71 14.60
CA TYR A 163 -10.89 -32.47 13.42
C TYR A 163 -11.92 -31.35 13.61
N VAL A 164 -12.40 -31.17 14.87
CA VAL A 164 -13.46 -30.18 15.16
C VAL A 164 -12.90 -28.76 15.06
N GLY A 165 -13.57 -27.93 14.29
CA GLY A 165 -13.16 -26.56 13.98
C GLY A 165 -12.29 -26.47 12.73
N GLY A 166 -11.51 -27.48 12.37
CA GLY A 166 -10.70 -27.54 11.16
C GLY A 166 -11.44 -28.15 9.97
N LEU A 167 -11.82 -29.44 10.07
CA LEU A 167 -12.49 -30.17 8.99
C LEU A 167 -14.02 -30.22 9.15
N VAL A 168 -14.53 -30.04 10.35
CA VAL A 168 -15.98 -30.04 10.64
C VAL A 168 -16.30 -28.99 11.69
N SER A 169 -17.39 -28.27 11.52
CA SER A 169 -17.84 -27.28 12.51
C SER A 169 -18.28 -27.95 13.83
N ALA A 170 -18.28 -27.17 14.91
CA ALA A 170 -18.63 -27.67 16.25
C ALA A 170 -20.06 -28.22 16.34
N ASP A 171 -20.99 -27.71 15.51
CA ASP A 171 -22.37 -28.18 15.38
C ASP A 171 -22.53 -29.30 14.35
N SER A 172 -21.44 -29.71 13.69
CA SER A 172 -21.41 -30.72 12.61
C SER A 172 -22.23 -30.43 11.35
N GLU A 173 -22.66 -29.16 11.15
CA GLU A 173 -23.46 -28.76 10.00
C GLU A 173 -22.58 -28.39 8.78
N LEU A 174 -21.37 -27.89 9.01
CA LEU A 174 -20.42 -27.50 7.98
C LEU A 174 -19.25 -28.48 7.94
N GLY A 175 -18.75 -28.72 6.72
CA GLY A 175 -17.49 -29.40 6.52
C GLY A 175 -16.49 -28.53 5.78
N ALA A 176 -15.23 -28.95 5.74
CA ALA A 176 -14.18 -28.25 5.03
C ALA A 176 -13.33 -29.20 4.17
N VAL A 177 -12.75 -28.63 3.11
CA VAL A 177 -11.71 -29.22 2.28
C VAL A 177 -10.51 -28.27 2.35
N ILE A 178 -9.36 -28.79 2.77
CA ILE A 178 -8.10 -28.07 2.85
C ILE A 178 -7.25 -28.49 1.65
N VAL A 179 -6.83 -27.51 0.87
CA VAL A 179 -5.95 -27.72 -0.29
C VAL A 179 -4.58 -27.15 0.07
N GLU A 180 -3.64 -28.02 0.42
CA GLU A 180 -2.28 -27.63 0.71
C GLU A 180 -1.49 -27.42 -0.58
N MET A 181 -0.70 -26.35 -0.60
CA MET A 181 0.03 -25.97 -1.81
C MET A 181 1.50 -26.37 -1.70
N SER A 182 2.05 -26.95 -2.77
CA SER A 182 3.49 -27.25 -2.89
C SER A 182 4.34 -26.01 -3.15
N ARG A 183 3.72 -24.88 -3.48
CA ARG A 183 4.37 -23.61 -3.78
C ARG A 183 3.80 -22.49 -2.93
N SER A 184 4.64 -21.46 -2.74
CA SER A 184 4.21 -20.20 -2.14
C SER A 184 4.31 -19.08 -3.17
N SER A 185 3.51 -18.05 -2.99
CA SER A 185 3.57 -16.82 -3.78
C SER A 185 4.94 -16.12 -3.74
N ILE A 186 5.82 -16.49 -2.82
CA ILE A 186 7.20 -15.97 -2.70
C ILE A 186 8.24 -16.75 -3.49
N ASP A 187 7.89 -17.89 -4.04
CA ASP A 187 8.83 -18.73 -4.78
C ASP A 187 9.27 -18.05 -6.08
N PRO A 188 10.44 -18.41 -6.64
CA PRO A 188 10.90 -17.87 -7.90
C PRO A 188 9.87 -18.04 -9.02
N VAL A 189 9.73 -17.03 -9.89
CA VAL A 189 8.73 -17.04 -11.00
C VAL A 189 8.79 -18.32 -11.83
N ASP A 190 9.98 -18.86 -12.07
CA ASP A 190 10.16 -20.08 -12.85
C ASP A 190 9.58 -21.32 -12.15
N GLU A 191 9.45 -21.31 -10.83
CA GLU A 191 8.90 -22.38 -10.01
C GLU A 191 7.38 -22.30 -9.84
N ILE A 192 6.83 -21.07 -9.87
CA ILE A 192 5.39 -20.82 -9.73
C ILE A 192 4.67 -20.64 -11.05
N ARG A 193 5.37 -20.79 -12.18
CA ARG A 193 4.83 -20.67 -13.53
C ARG A 193 4.22 -22.02 -13.98
N LEU A 194 2.94 -21.97 -14.42
CA LEU A 194 2.25 -23.18 -14.88
C LEU A 194 2.78 -23.68 -16.23
N ASP A 195 2.93 -22.76 -17.20
CA ASP A 195 3.39 -23.06 -18.56
C ASP A 195 4.67 -22.27 -18.86
N PRO A 196 5.83 -22.95 -19.06
CA PRO A 196 7.08 -22.29 -19.36
C PRO A 196 7.03 -21.39 -20.62
N ASP A 197 6.16 -21.69 -21.58
CA ASP A 197 5.99 -20.92 -22.80
C ASP A 197 4.91 -19.82 -22.65
N GLY A 198 4.11 -19.85 -21.58
CA GLY A 198 2.99 -18.95 -21.33
C GLY A 198 3.38 -17.56 -20.80
N GLY A 199 4.67 -17.31 -20.56
CA GLY A 199 5.18 -16.04 -20.05
C GLY A 199 4.92 -15.81 -18.55
N ASP A 200 5.38 -14.65 -18.05
CA ASP A 200 5.40 -14.31 -16.61
C ASP A 200 4.13 -13.51 -16.18
N GLY A 201 3.04 -13.57 -16.95
CA GLY A 201 1.80 -12.88 -16.64
C GLY A 201 1.02 -13.55 -15.50
N LEU A 202 0.37 -12.75 -14.65
CA LEU A 202 -0.43 -13.25 -13.53
C LEU A 202 -1.37 -14.43 -13.86
N PRO A 203 -2.05 -14.48 -15.03
CA PRO A 203 -2.90 -15.61 -15.38
C PRO A 203 -2.17 -16.95 -15.56
N ASN A 204 -0.85 -16.94 -15.65
CA ASN A 204 0.01 -18.13 -15.78
C ASN A 204 0.81 -18.47 -14.53
N LEU A 205 0.62 -17.73 -13.46
CA LEU A 205 1.39 -17.84 -12.22
C LEU A 205 0.51 -18.30 -11.05
N TYR A 206 1.09 -19.04 -10.13
CA TYR A 206 0.55 -19.27 -8.79
C TYR A 206 0.52 -17.91 -8.01
N PRO A 207 -0.49 -17.59 -7.16
CA PRO A 207 -1.64 -18.45 -6.82
C PRO A 207 -2.84 -18.33 -7.77
N GLN A 208 -2.78 -17.49 -8.82
CA GLN A 208 -3.92 -17.21 -9.70
C GLN A 208 -4.39 -18.44 -10.47
N VAL A 209 -3.47 -19.26 -10.96
CA VAL A 209 -3.84 -20.47 -11.72
C VAL A 209 -4.55 -21.48 -10.82
N SER A 210 -4.05 -21.68 -9.60
CA SER A 210 -4.65 -22.60 -8.63
C SER A 210 -6.01 -22.11 -8.17
N PHE A 211 -6.14 -20.82 -7.84
CA PHE A 211 -7.42 -20.20 -7.48
C PHE A 211 -8.48 -20.38 -8.58
N LYS A 212 -8.12 -20.08 -9.85
CA LYS A 212 -9.04 -20.24 -11.00
C LYS A 212 -9.43 -21.69 -11.22
N ALA A 213 -8.51 -22.64 -11.04
CA ALA A 213 -8.81 -24.06 -11.15
C ALA A 213 -9.79 -24.51 -10.05
N ILE A 214 -9.53 -24.15 -8.80
CA ILE A 214 -10.43 -24.43 -7.68
C ILE A 214 -11.83 -23.86 -7.96
N GLU A 215 -11.95 -22.58 -8.28
CA GLU A 215 -13.23 -21.95 -8.57
C GLU A 215 -13.97 -22.62 -9.73
N ALA A 216 -13.25 -23.05 -10.78
CA ALA A 216 -13.85 -23.76 -11.90
C ALA A 216 -14.38 -25.15 -11.51
N ILE A 217 -13.70 -25.84 -10.61
CA ILE A 217 -14.14 -27.13 -10.09
C ILE A 217 -15.38 -26.95 -9.21
N LEU A 218 -15.36 -25.98 -8.27
CA LEU A 218 -16.48 -25.71 -7.36
C LEU A 218 -17.77 -25.34 -8.07
N GLN A 219 -17.70 -24.80 -9.29
CA GLN A 219 -18.86 -24.39 -10.10
C GLN A 219 -19.40 -25.48 -11.02
N ARG A 220 -18.91 -26.73 -10.92
CA ARG A 220 -19.40 -27.84 -11.75
C ARG A 220 -20.81 -28.24 -11.37
N PRO A 221 -21.68 -28.60 -12.35
CA PRO A 221 -23.07 -29.02 -12.06
C PRO A 221 -23.21 -30.23 -11.14
N GLU A 222 -22.18 -31.06 -11.04
CA GLU A 222 -22.14 -32.22 -10.15
C GLU A 222 -22.15 -31.87 -8.66
N TYR A 223 -21.83 -30.61 -8.32
CA TYR A 223 -21.87 -30.06 -6.97
C TYR A 223 -23.04 -29.09 -6.72
N ASP A 224 -24.01 -29.05 -7.63
CA ASP A 224 -25.22 -28.26 -7.43
C ASP A 224 -25.94 -28.67 -6.14
N GLY A 225 -26.30 -27.71 -5.30
CA GLY A 225 -26.91 -27.93 -3.99
C GLY A 225 -25.93 -27.84 -2.80
N ILE A 226 -24.63 -27.71 -3.08
CA ILE A 226 -23.63 -27.39 -2.05
C ILE A 226 -23.19 -25.93 -2.23
N GLU A 227 -23.23 -25.18 -1.15
CA GLU A 227 -22.71 -23.82 -1.12
C GLU A 227 -21.27 -23.83 -0.59
N PHE A 228 -20.33 -23.31 -1.38
CA PHE A 228 -18.93 -23.26 -1.06
C PHE A 228 -18.47 -21.86 -0.64
N PHE A 229 -17.60 -21.81 0.36
CA PHE A 229 -16.95 -20.60 0.88
C PHE A 229 -15.44 -20.78 0.78
N HIS A 230 -14.86 -20.38 -0.35
CA HIS A 230 -13.42 -20.49 -0.60
C HIS A 230 -12.69 -19.32 0.04
N SER A 231 -11.77 -19.60 0.94
CA SER A 231 -10.92 -18.68 1.69
C SER A 231 -9.49 -19.23 1.76
N GLY A 232 -8.67 -18.71 2.68
CA GLY A 232 -7.25 -19.06 2.82
C GLY A 232 -6.34 -18.20 1.95
N ASP A 233 -5.04 -18.46 2.04
CA ASP A 233 -4.00 -17.62 1.42
C ASP A 233 -4.11 -17.57 -0.10
N VAL A 234 -4.40 -18.70 -0.72
CA VAL A 234 -4.59 -18.80 -2.19
C VAL A 234 -5.71 -17.88 -2.66
N ALA A 235 -6.87 -17.93 -1.99
CA ALA A 235 -8.03 -17.12 -2.38
C ALA A 235 -7.78 -15.63 -2.15
N ILE A 236 -7.17 -15.29 -1.02
CA ILE A 236 -6.89 -13.90 -0.65
C ILE A 236 -5.84 -13.28 -1.59
N ASN A 237 -4.71 -13.96 -1.80
CA ASN A 237 -3.62 -13.44 -2.62
C ASN A 237 -4.01 -13.36 -4.11
N ALA A 238 -4.68 -14.38 -4.65
CA ALA A 238 -5.17 -14.36 -6.02
C ALA A 238 -6.21 -13.25 -6.24
N THR A 239 -7.14 -13.06 -5.30
CA THR A 239 -8.13 -11.98 -5.36
C THR A 239 -7.44 -10.61 -5.28
N TYR A 240 -6.46 -10.45 -4.41
CA TYR A 240 -5.72 -9.20 -4.26
C TYR A 240 -5.05 -8.80 -5.58
N ASN A 241 -4.34 -9.74 -6.19
CA ASN A 241 -3.66 -9.53 -7.47
C ASN A 241 -4.64 -9.19 -8.60
N THR A 242 -5.72 -9.97 -8.74
CA THR A 242 -6.72 -9.77 -9.79
C THR A 242 -7.43 -8.43 -9.63
N VAL A 243 -7.91 -8.12 -8.42
CA VAL A 243 -8.61 -6.87 -8.13
C VAL A 243 -7.72 -5.67 -8.37
N LEU A 244 -6.48 -5.69 -7.88
CA LEU A 244 -5.58 -4.55 -7.99
C LEU A 244 -5.15 -4.28 -9.44
N PHE A 245 -4.67 -5.31 -10.16
CA PHE A 245 -4.03 -5.13 -11.47
C PHE A 245 -4.97 -5.27 -12.65
N GLU A 246 -5.96 -6.16 -12.58
CA GLU A 246 -6.86 -6.41 -13.71
C GLU A 246 -8.13 -5.55 -13.66
N GLU A 247 -8.66 -5.24 -12.46
CA GLU A 247 -9.92 -4.51 -12.33
C GLU A 247 -9.74 -3.05 -11.95
N ASP A 248 -9.06 -2.76 -10.82
CA ASP A 248 -9.06 -1.44 -10.20
C ASP A 248 -8.10 -0.46 -10.89
N MET A 249 -6.84 -0.88 -11.06
CA MET A 249 -5.79 -0.03 -11.61
C MET A 249 -6.10 0.50 -13.03
N PRO A 250 -6.55 -0.31 -14.01
CA PRO A 250 -6.89 0.18 -15.33
C PRO A 250 -8.06 1.17 -15.32
N VAL A 251 -9.08 0.91 -14.49
CA VAL A 251 -10.26 1.77 -14.37
C VAL A 251 -9.88 3.12 -13.73
N LEU A 252 -9.12 3.11 -12.64
CA LEU A 252 -8.66 4.32 -11.97
C LEU A 252 -7.74 5.15 -12.84
N MET A 253 -6.82 4.51 -13.59
CA MET A 253 -5.97 5.18 -14.56
C MET A 253 -6.81 5.85 -15.65
N ALA A 254 -7.75 5.14 -16.27
CA ALA A 254 -8.61 5.68 -17.31
C ALA A 254 -9.48 6.84 -16.80
N LEU A 255 -10.04 6.69 -15.58
CA LEU A 255 -10.86 7.73 -14.96
C LEU A 255 -10.04 8.96 -14.60
N SER A 256 -8.87 8.79 -14.00
CA SER A 256 -7.94 9.89 -13.69
C SER A 256 -7.52 10.63 -14.96
N PHE A 257 -7.19 9.90 -16.00
CA PHE A 257 -6.85 10.45 -17.31
C PHE A 257 -8.01 11.25 -17.92
N LEU A 258 -9.22 10.72 -17.85
CA LEU A 258 -10.45 11.39 -18.32
C LEU A 258 -10.72 12.69 -17.55
N VAL A 259 -10.72 12.61 -16.23
CA VAL A 259 -11.03 13.74 -15.34
C VAL A 259 -10.02 14.87 -15.50
N ILE A 260 -8.72 14.54 -15.58
CA ILE A 260 -7.66 15.52 -15.79
C ILE A 260 -7.73 16.12 -17.20
N THR A 261 -8.03 15.29 -18.22
CA THR A 261 -8.27 15.77 -19.58
C THR A 261 -9.38 16.81 -19.62
N LEU A 262 -10.53 16.49 -19.03
CA LEU A 262 -11.66 17.41 -18.96
C LEU A 262 -11.29 18.70 -18.21
N SER A 263 -10.55 18.59 -17.11
CA SER A 263 -10.08 19.73 -16.32
C SER A 263 -9.17 20.63 -17.16
N LEU A 264 -8.20 20.07 -17.86
CA LEU A 264 -7.29 20.81 -18.75
C LEU A 264 -8.03 21.46 -19.93
N ILE A 265 -9.01 20.75 -20.53
CA ILE A 265 -9.85 21.31 -21.59
C ILE A 265 -10.65 22.51 -21.08
N LEU A 266 -11.25 22.41 -19.89
CA LEU A 266 -12.02 23.48 -19.29
C LEU A 266 -11.16 24.72 -19.00
N VAL A 267 -9.91 24.52 -18.56
CA VAL A 267 -8.98 25.59 -18.20
C VAL A 267 -8.36 26.21 -19.45
N PHE A 268 -7.67 25.42 -20.26
CA PHE A 268 -6.85 25.95 -21.35
C PHE A 268 -7.55 26.07 -22.71
N ARG A 269 -8.53 25.20 -22.97
CA ARG A 269 -9.34 25.21 -24.21
C ARG A 269 -8.53 25.21 -25.51
N ARG A 270 -7.36 24.59 -25.48
CA ARG A 270 -6.41 24.47 -26.60
C ARG A 270 -5.81 23.08 -26.62
N PRO A 271 -5.60 22.45 -27.81
CA PRO A 271 -4.98 21.14 -27.88
C PRO A 271 -3.59 21.06 -27.22
N THR A 272 -2.77 22.09 -27.41
CA THR A 272 -1.43 22.14 -26.80
C THR A 272 -1.46 22.25 -25.28
N GLY A 273 -2.54 22.79 -24.70
CA GLY A 273 -2.73 22.84 -23.23
C GLY A 273 -3.23 21.54 -22.64
N VAL A 274 -3.55 20.56 -23.47
CA VAL A 274 -3.96 19.21 -23.05
C VAL A 274 -2.88 18.19 -23.40
N ILE A 275 -2.47 18.14 -24.67
CA ILE A 275 -1.48 17.16 -25.15
C ILE A 275 -0.12 17.34 -24.47
N GLY A 276 0.32 18.61 -24.28
CA GLY A 276 1.62 18.91 -23.67
C GLY A 276 1.77 18.31 -22.26
N PRO A 277 0.87 18.61 -21.31
CA PRO A 277 0.89 18.00 -19.97
C PRO A 277 0.82 16.46 -20.00
N PHE A 278 0.02 15.87 -20.90
CA PHE A 278 -0.02 14.41 -21.04
C PHE A 278 1.29 13.81 -21.51
N MET A 279 1.99 14.44 -22.43
CA MET A 279 3.30 13.98 -22.86
C MET A 279 4.34 14.09 -21.74
N VAL A 280 4.21 15.09 -20.86
CA VAL A 280 5.05 15.21 -19.65
C VAL A 280 4.80 14.03 -18.71
N VAL A 281 3.54 13.74 -18.42
CA VAL A 281 3.15 12.62 -17.53
C VAL A 281 3.57 11.28 -18.13
N ALA A 282 3.30 11.04 -19.41
CA ALA A 282 3.69 9.80 -20.09
C ALA A 282 5.21 9.58 -20.07
N PHE A 283 5.99 10.66 -20.25
CA PHE A 283 7.44 10.59 -20.14
C PHE A 283 7.89 10.27 -18.71
N ALA A 284 7.29 10.91 -17.71
CA ALA A 284 7.59 10.66 -16.30
C ALA A 284 7.29 9.19 -15.89
N MET A 285 6.12 8.70 -16.28
CA MET A 285 5.73 7.31 -16.03
C MET A 285 6.68 6.31 -16.70
N ALA A 286 7.03 6.56 -17.97
CA ALA A 286 7.97 5.70 -18.68
C ALA A 286 9.33 5.66 -18.00
N VAL A 287 9.85 6.81 -17.53
CA VAL A 287 11.12 6.86 -16.79
C VAL A 287 11.01 6.11 -15.46
N SER A 288 9.91 6.27 -14.71
CA SER A 288 9.71 5.54 -13.44
C SER A 288 9.71 4.03 -13.64
N VAL A 289 8.94 3.53 -14.61
CA VAL A 289 8.91 2.09 -14.93
C VAL A 289 10.26 1.63 -15.52
N GLY A 290 10.90 2.47 -16.31
CA GLY A 290 12.25 2.20 -16.83
C GLY A 290 13.30 2.08 -15.73
N VAL A 291 13.17 2.83 -14.63
CA VAL A 291 14.04 2.71 -13.44
C VAL A 291 13.81 1.37 -12.73
N ILE A 292 12.56 0.93 -12.58
CA ILE A 292 12.23 -0.39 -12.03
C ILE A 292 12.95 -1.48 -12.83
N GLY A 293 12.76 -1.51 -14.16
CA GLY A 293 13.40 -2.51 -15.01
C GLY A 293 14.91 -2.38 -15.13
N LEU A 294 15.48 -1.14 -15.02
CA LEU A 294 16.93 -0.92 -15.04
C LEU A 294 17.62 -1.52 -13.81
N ILE A 295 17.01 -1.41 -12.65
CA ILE A 295 17.56 -1.91 -11.38
C ILE A 295 17.25 -3.41 -11.22
N GLY A 296 16.25 -3.93 -11.92
CA GLY A 296 15.78 -5.30 -11.82
C GLY A 296 14.83 -5.51 -10.64
N TRP A 297 14.07 -4.47 -10.27
CA TRP A 297 13.06 -4.56 -9.23
C TRP A 297 11.75 -5.12 -9.79
N ASP A 298 10.97 -5.73 -8.92
CA ASP A 298 9.63 -6.20 -9.22
C ASP A 298 8.60 -5.08 -9.03
N ILE A 299 7.48 -5.21 -9.73
CA ILE A 299 6.32 -4.34 -9.60
C ILE A 299 5.42 -4.96 -8.52
N ASP A 300 5.26 -4.25 -7.43
CA ASP A 300 4.44 -4.63 -6.29
C ASP A 300 3.16 -3.80 -6.18
N PHE A 301 2.34 -4.10 -5.17
CA PHE A 301 1.07 -3.40 -4.95
C PHE A 301 1.23 -1.88 -4.68
N MET A 302 2.36 -1.42 -4.15
CA MET A 302 2.63 0.01 -3.95
C MET A 302 2.72 0.76 -5.27
N PHE A 303 3.08 0.08 -6.37
CA PHE A 303 3.08 0.65 -7.71
C PHE A 303 1.70 1.20 -8.12
N GLY A 304 0.60 0.61 -7.63
CA GLY A 304 -0.77 1.07 -7.92
C GLY A 304 -1.02 2.55 -7.58
N MET A 305 -0.30 3.11 -6.61
CA MET A 305 -0.41 4.52 -6.24
C MET A 305 0.39 5.47 -7.15
N MET A 306 1.48 4.98 -7.74
CA MET A 306 2.43 5.80 -8.49
C MET A 306 1.81 6.54 -9.69
N PRO A 307 0.97 5.92 -10.55
CA PRO A 307 0.38 6.62 -11.68
C PRO A 307 -0.40 7.87 -11.28
N THR A 308 -1.25 7.76 -10.26
CA THR A 308 -2.07 8.88 -9.77
C THR A 308 -1.18 10.02 -9.22
N LEU A 309 -0.13 9.67 -8.48
CA LEU A 309 0.83 10.64 -7.95
C LEU A 309 1.59 11.37 -9.07
N LEU A 310 2.13 10.64 -10.06
CA LEU A 310 2.87 11.25 -11.16
C LEU A 310 2.00 12.08 -12.10
N ILE A 311 0.76 11.65 -12.35
CA ILE A 311 -0.20 12.45 -13.10
C ILE A 311 -0.42 13.79 -12.40
N ALA A 312 -0.61 13.76 -11.09
CA ALA A 312 -0.83 14.94 -10.28
C ALA A 312 0.35 15.93 -10.38
N VAL A 313 1.56 15.47 -10.09
CA VAL A 313 2.78 16.31 -10.08
C VAL A 313 3.13 16.83 -11.49
N GLY A 314 3.12 15.95 -12.50
CA GLY A 314 3.49 16.33 -13.88
C GLY A 314 2.52 17.33 -14.50
N VAL A 315 1.23 17.28 -14.11
CA VAL A 315 0.24 18.27 -14.55
C VAL A 315 0.45 19.59 -13.82
N ALA A 316 0.82 19.63 -12.54
CA ALA A 316 1.01 20.85 -11.76
C ALA A 316 2.05 21.77 -12.39
N ASP A 317 3.28 21.30 -12.61
CA ASP A 317 4.35 22.06 -13.29
C ASP A 317 3.91 22.56 -14.67
N SER A 318 3.25 21.69 -15.43
CA SER A 318 2.75 22.03 -16.76
C SER A 318 1.73 23.16 -16.73
N VAL A 319 0.81 23.17 -15.74
CA VAL A 319 -0.21 24.21 -15.58
C VAL A 319 0.43 25.56 -15.22
N HIS A 320 1.45 25.58 -14.36
CA HIS A 320 2.18 26.80 -14.03
C HIS A 320 2.85 27.40 -15.27
N ILE A 321 3.57 26.59 -16.05
CA ILE A 321 4.23 27.04 -17.28
C ILE A 321 3.20 27.50 -18.32
N LEU A 322 2.12 26.77 -18.54
CA LEU A 322 1.06 27.14 -19.48
C LEU A 322 0.35 28.43 -19.11
N SER A 323 0.07 28.61 -17.81
CA SER A 323 -0.64 29.80 -17.31
C SER A 323 0.19 31.07 -17.52
N GLU A 324 1.48 31.01 -17.20
CA GLU A 324 2.38 32.16 -17.36
C GLU A 324 2.73 32.42 -18.85
N PHE A 325 2.91 31.34 -19.63
CA PHE A 325 3.09 31.46 -21.09
C PHE A 325 1.93 32.19 -21.76
N ASP A 326 0.69 31.92 -21.35
CA ASP A 326 -0.48 32.62 -21.88
C ASP A 326 -0.45 34.14 -21.62
N ILE A 327 0.09 34.54 -20.47
CA ILE A 327 0.24 35.94 -20.09
C ILE A 327 1.28 36.61 -20.99
N TYR A 328 2.49 36.01 -21.12
CA TYR A 328 3.56 36.60 -21.92
C TYR A 328 3.32 36.51 -23.41
N GLN A 329 2.68 35.46 -23.92
CA GLN A 329 2.31 35.37 -25.32
C GLN A 329 1.38 36.51 -25.74
N ARG A 330 0.45 36.90 -24.85
CA ARG A 330 -0.44 38.08 -25.14
C ARG A 330 0.29 39.40 -25.05
N ARG A 331 1.33 39.52 -24.20
CA ARG A 331 2.07 40.77 -24.00
C ARG A 331 3.13 40.98 -25.07
N LEU A 332 3.84 39.93 -25.45
CA LEU A 332 5.02 40.02 -26.33
C LEU A 332 4.70 39.72 -27.80
N GLY A 333 3.61 38.98 -28.10
CA GLY A 333 3.23 38.56 -29.47
C GLY A 333 4.17 37.50 -30.08
N ASN A 334 5.41 37.37 -29.61
CA ASN A 334 6.40 36.40 -30.07
C ASN A 334 6.48 35.20 -29.14
N ARG A 335 6.32 33.99 -29.68
CA ARG A 335 6.33 32.75 -28.90
C ARG A 335 7.67 32.43 -28.26
N ARG A 336 8.76 32.63 -28.99
CA ARG A 336 10.10 32.38 -28.49
C ARG A 336 10.43 33.22 -27.27
N ASP A 337 10.15 34.53 -27.34
CA ASP A 337 10.39 35.44 -26.24
C ASP A 337 9.42 35.20 -25.08
N ALA A 338 8.18 34.82 -25.37
CA ALA A 338 7.21 34.42 -24.37
C ALA A 338 7.69 33.19 -23.59
N ILE A 339 8.16 32.13 -24.27
CA ILE A 339 8.72 30.93 -23.66
C ILE A 339 9.93 31.27 -22.79
N ARG A 340 10.89 32.03 -23.35
CA ARG A 340 12.09 32.45 -22.60
C ARG A 340 11.73 33.18 -21.32
N ARG A 341 10.79 34.13 -21.42
CA ARG A 341 10.36 34.92 -20.25
C ARG A 341 9.57 34.10 -19.24
N THR A 342 8.75 33.17 -19.71
CA THR A 342 8.03 32.22 -18.86
C THR A 342 9.01 31.38 -18.05
N LEU A 343 9.95 30.69 -18.69
CA LEU A 343 10.90 29.83 -17.99
C LEU A 343 11.86 30.64 -17.11
N TYR A 344 12.21 31.89 -17.46
CA TYR A 344 12.97 32.77 -16.57
C TYR A 344 12.29 32.93 -15.20
N LEU A 345 10.94 33.04 -15.17
CA LEU A 345 10.18 33.31 -13.96
C LEU A 345 9.71 32.05 -13.24
N VAL A 346 9.25 31.07 -14.00
CA VAL A 346 8.60 29.86 -13.44
C VAL A 346 9.61 28.70 -13.28
N GLY A 347 10.64 28.66 -14.11
CA GLY A 347 11.62 27.57 -14.06
C GLY A 347 12.31 27.36 -12.70
N PRO A 348 12.84 28.41 -12.07
CA PRO A 348 13.45 28.27 -10.74
C PRO A 348 12.48 27.77 -9.65
N PRO A 349 11.24 28.31 -9.47
CA PRO A 349 10.25 27.73 -8.57
C PRO A 349 9.93 26.27 -8.90
N CYS A 350 9.63 25.91 -10.15
CA CYS A 350 9.34 24.51 -10.53
C CYS A 350 10.50 23.53 -10.22
N LEU A 351 11.76 23.95 -10.41
CA LEU A 351 12.90 23.13 -9.96
C LEU A 351 12.86 22.87 -8.46
N LEU A 352 12.59 23.93 -7.69
CA LEU A 352 12.57 23.82 -6.24
C LEU A 352 11.42 22.94 -5.75
N THR A 353 10.24 23.09 -6.33
CA THR A 353 9.08 22.26 -5.99
C THR A 353 9.30 20.81 -6.36
N SER A 354 9.86 20.53 -7.54
CA SER A 354 10.19 19.17 -7.95
C SER A 354 11.28 18.54 -7.06
N LEU A 355 12.29 19.32 -6.65
CA LEU A 355 13.31 18.86 -5.69
C LEU A 355 12.74 18.59 -4.30
N THR A 356 11.83 19.44 -3.79
CA THR A 356 11.18 19.20 -2.48
C THR A 356 10.26 17.99 -2.52
N THR A 357 9.52 17.80 -3.62
CA THR A 357 8.66 16.62 -3.80
C THR A 357 9.49 15.33 -3.95
N ALA A 358 10.56 15.37 -4.75
CA ALA A 358 11.48 14.24 -4.87
C ALA A 358 12.17 13.91 -3.52
N ALA A 359 12.55 14.92 -2.74
CA ALA A 359 13.09 14.73 -1.40
C ALA A 359 12.06 14.15 -0.44
N GLY A 360 10.78 14.55 -0.54
CA GLY A 360 9.67 13.96 0.19
C GLY A 360 9.52 12.47 -0.09
N PHE A 361 9.55 12.06 -1.36
CA PHE A 361 9.56 10.64 -1.73
C PHE A 361 10.82 9.92 -1.23
N LEU A 362 12.00 10.47 -1.51
CA LEU A 362 13.28 9.85 -1.11
C LEU A 362 13.42 9.70 0.41
N SER A 363 12.69 10.45 1.22
CA SER A 363 12.69 10.24 2.68
C SER A 363 12.18 8.87 3.09
N LEU A 364 11.39 8.21 2.23
CA LEU A 364 10.86 6.87 2.42
C LEU A 364 11.85 5.77 2.00
N SER A 365 12.96 6.10 1.31
CA SER A 365 13.94 5.10 0.82
C SER A 365 14.73 4.42 1.94
N LEU A 366 14.64 4.92 3.17
CA LEU A 366 15.22 4.31 4.36
C LEU A 366 14.27 3.33 5.05
N SER A 367 13.10 3.08 4.48
CA SER A 367 12.18 2.07 4.98
C SER A 367 12.80 0.68 4.91
N PRO A 368 12.68 -0.14 5.97
CA PRO A 368 13.05 -1.56 5.90
C PRO A 368 12.10 -2.36 4.99
N VAL A 369 10.95 -1.80 4.62
CA VAL A 369 10.02 -2.42 3.67
C VAL A 369 10.47 -2.09 2.25
N LYS A 370 10.93 -3.08 1.50
CA LYS A 370 11.44 -2.93 0.11
C LYS A 370 10.49 -2.16 -0.79
N SER A 371 9.22 -2.53 -0.82
CA SER A 371 8.20 -1.89 -1.67
C SER A 371 8.07 -0.39 -1.42
N VAL A 372 8.16 0.04 -0.16
CA VAL A 372 8.14 1.47 0.21
C VAL A 372 9.41 2.17 -0.23
N ALA A 373 10.57 1.53 -0.04
CA ALA A 373 11.86 2.07 -0.48
C ALA A 373 11.94 2.18 -2.01
N HIS A 374 11.44 1.18 -2.73
CA HIS A 374 11.38 1.18 -4.19
C HIS A 374 10.42 2.28 -4.70
N LEU A 375 9.20 2.38 -4.12
CA LEU A 375 8.23 3.47 -4.40
C LEU A 375 8.89 4.84 -4.27
N ALA A 376 9.69 5.05 -3.23
CA ALA A 376 10.39 6.31 -3.00
C ALA A 376 11.30 6.68 -4.16
N VAL A 377 12.12 5.74 -4.61
CA VAL A 377 13.15 5.97 -5.64
C VAL A 377 12.54 6.17 -7.02
N TYR A 378 11.66 5.26 -7.47
CA TYR A 378 11.09 5.40 -8.82
C TYR A 378 10.09 6.56 -8.92
N SER A 379 9.39 6.92 -7.81
CA SER A 379 8.54 8.11 -7.79
C SER A 379 9.37 9.41 -7.82
N ALA A 380 10.46 9.48 -7.07
CA ALA A 380 11.38 10.63 -7.12
C ALA A 380 12.00 10.81 -8.51
N ALA A 381 12.41 9.70 -9.16
CA ALA A 381 12.90 9.72 -10.54
C ALA A 381 11.82 10.22 -11.51
N GLY A 382 10.58 9.76 -11.35
CA GLY A 382 9.43 10.21 -12.14
C GLY A 382 9.12 11.69 -11.97
N VAL A 383 9.15 12.21 -10.74
CA VAL A 383 8.98 13.64 -10.45
C VAL A 383 10.05 14.48 -11.14
N MET A 384 11.32 14.08 -11.04
CA MET A 384 12.41 14.79 -11.72
C MET A 384 12.31 14.69 -13.24
N ALA A 385 11.86 13.56 -13.78
CA ALA A 385 11.59 13.38 -15.19
C ALA A 385 10.42 14.28 -15.66
N ALA A 386 9.35 14.39 -14.86
CA ALA A 386 8.24 15.30 -15.13
C ALA A 386 8.71 16.77 -15.22
N PHE A 387 9.54 17.19 -14.28
CA PHE A 387 10.15 18.53 -14.32
C PHE A 387 10.96 18.74 -15.60
N ILE A 388 11.88 17.84 -15.93
CA ILE A 388 12.71 17.92 -17.15
C ILE A 388 11.82 17.99 -18.40
N ALA A 389 10.79 17.13 -18.46
CA ALA A 389 9.84 17.13 -19.57
C ALA A 389 9.03 18.42 -19.64
N SER A 390 8.67 19.04 -18.51
CA SER A 390 7.95 20.31 -18.46
C SER A 390 8.74 21.48 -19.02
N ILE A 391 10.05 21.52 -18.81
CA ILE A 391 10.92 22.59 -19.34
C ILE A 391 11.47 22.29 -20.75
N THR A 392 11.28 21.07 -21.27
CA THR A 392 11.77 20.64 -22.59
C THR A 392 10.62 20.22 -23.50
N ILE A 393 9.94 19.10 -23.24
CA ILE A 393 8.88 18.53 -24.09
C ILE A 393 7.69 19.50 -24.18
N LEU A 394 7.21 20.01 -23.05
CA LEU A 394 6.10 20.97 -23.05
C LEU A 394 6.47 22.22 -23.84
N VAL A 395 7.70 22.75 -23.75
CA VAL A 395 8.19 23.87 -24.52
C VAL A 395 8.13 23.60 -26.02
N VAL A 396 8.50 22.38 -26.43
CA VAL A 396 8.38 21.96 -27.83
C VAL A 396 6.93 22.04 -28.30
N PHE A 397 5.99 21.52 -27.51
CA PHE A 397 4.55 21.61 -27.85
C PHE A 397 4.07 23.07 -27.90
N LEU A 398 4.59 23.93 -27.02
CA LEU A 398 4.31 25.38 -27.06
C LEU A 398 4.94 26.08 -28.25
N SER A 399 6.01 25.54 -28.83
CA SER A 399 6.64 26.12 -30.02
C SER A 399 5.78 25.96 -31.28
N PHE A 400 4.97 24.89 -31.35
CA PHE A 400 4.05 24.65 -32.44
C PHE A 400 2.77 25.48 -32.27
N GLY A 401 2.34 26.14 -33.32
CA GLY A 401 1.10 26.93 -33.38
C GLY A 401 1.25 28.25 -34.11
N ARG A 402 0.15 28.81 -34.58
CA ARG A 402 0.14 30.09 -35.28
C ARG A 402 0.54 31.21 -34.33
N GLN A 403 1.42 32.11 -34.83
CA GLN A 403 1.62 33.43 -34.21
C GLN A 403 0.27 34.13 -34.22
N THR A 404 -0.22 34.54 -33.08
CA THR A 404 -1.45 35.30 -32.99
C THR A 404 -1.14 36.69 -33.53
N SER A 405 -1.47 36.93 -34.82
CA SER A 405 -1.65 38.26 -35.30
C SER A 405 -2.72 38.99 -34.46
N SER A 406 -2.59 40.27 -34.28
CA SER A 406 -3.41 41.11 -33.39
C SER A 406 -4.92 41.18 -33.75
N ASP A 407 -5.42 40.37 -34.67
CA ASP A 407 -6.77 40.37 -35.22
C ASP A 407 -7.78 39.39 -34.60
N ALA A 408 -7.60 39.03 -33.34
CA ALA A 408 -8.64 38.24 -32.65
C ALA A 408 -9.89 39.12 -32.42
N SER A 409 -11.03 38.71 -33.01
CA SER A 409 -12.34 39.38 -32.90
C SER A 409 -12.63 39.88 -31.48
N PRO A 410 -12.95 41.18 -31.30
CA PRO A 410 -13.14 41.80 -29.98
C PRO A 410 -14.17 41.12 -29.08
N LYS A 411 -15.15 40.41 -29.67
CA LYS A 411 -16.20 39.68 -28.92
C LYS A 411 -15.67 38.43 -28.19
N LYS A 412 -14.74 37.65 -28.81
CA LYS A 412 -14.16 36.45 -28.16
C LYS A 412 -13.15 36.84 -27.08
N VAL A 413 -12.42 37.92 -27.25
CA VAL A 413 -11.52 38.50 -26.26
C VAL A 413 -12.29 38.99 -25.02
N LYS A 414 -13.42 39.69 -25.22
CA LYS A 414 -14.27 40.18 -24.12
C LYS A 414 -14.93 39.07 -23.30
N ALA A 415 -15.40 37.97 -23.91
CA ALA A 415 -16.02 36.84 -23.18
C ALA A 415 -14.99 36.07 -22.34
N ARG A 416 -13.78 35.88 -22.86
CA ARG A 416 -12.67 35.20 -22.16
C ARG A 416 -12.09 36.07 -21.02
N ALA A 417 -12.03 37.39 -21.22
CA ALA A 417 -11.64 38.36 -20.20
C ALA A 417 -12.67 38.44 -19.05
N ARG A 418 -13.96 38.18 -19.32
CA ARG A 418 -15.00 38.22 -18.28
C ARG A 418 -14.98 37.06 -17.28
N LYS A 419 -14.66 35.83 -17.71
CA LYS A 419 -14.49 34.70 -16.79
C LYS A 419 -13.20 34.78 -15.97
N GLY A 420 -12.09 35.23 -16.55
CA GLY A 420 -10.84 35.50 -15.83
C GLY A 420 -10.94 36.67 -14.83
N LYS A 421 -11.85 37.58 -15.05
CA LYS A 421 -12.14 38.71 -14.12
C LYS A 421 -12.85 38.24 -12.86
N ALA A 422 -13.73 37.24 -12.93
CA ALA A 422 -14.45 36.73 -11.74
C ALA A 422 -13.52 36.09 -10.72
N LEU A 423 -12.65 35.12 -11.13
CA LEU A 423 -11.67 34.51 -10.24
C LEU A 423 -10.65 35.55 -9.73
N GLY A 424 -10.17 36.45 -10.59
CA GLY A 424 -9.27 37.51 -10.13
C GLY A 424 -9.93 38.43 -9.10
N ALA A 425 -11.23 38.79 -9.28
CA ALA A 425 -11.96 39.59 -8.32
C ALA A 425 -12.15 38.83 -6.98
N ALA A 426 -12.43 37.53 -7.05
CA ALA A 426 -12.52 36.69 -5.86
C ALA A 426 -11.20 36.64 -5.07
N LEU A 427 -10.06 36.46 -5.75
CA LEU A 427 -8.73 36.47 -5.13
C LEU A 427 -8.37 37.84 -4.53
N GLN A 428 -8.77 38.97 -5.20
CA GLN A 428 -8.59 40.29 -4.62
C GLN A 428 -9.48 40.52 -3.40
N SER A 429 -10.71 40.03 -3.43
CA SER A 429 -11.61 40.08 -2.27
C SER A 429 -11.03 39.25 -1.11
N LEU A 430 -10.44 38.09 -1.42
CA LEU A 430 -9.77 37.22 -0.43
C LEU A 430 -8.56 37.94 0.20
N ALA A 431 -7.73 38.62 -0.63
CA ALA A 431 -6.63 39.44 -0.11
C ALA A 431 -7.12 40.56 0.84
N THR A 432 -8.24 41.22 0.47
CA THR A 432 -8.87 42.22 1.34
C THR A 432 -9.38 41.62 2.65
N PHE A 433 -9.98 40.41 2.58
CA PHE A 433 -10.45 39.69 3.75
C PHE A 433 -9.28 39.33 4.70
N VAL A 434 -8.19 38.80 4.15
CA VAL A 434 -6.98 38.46 4.95
C VAL A 434 -6.42 39.71 5.62
N ILE A 435 -6.29 40.85 4.89
CA ILE A 435 -5.78 42.09 5.46
C ILE A 435 -6.68 42.61 6.59
N ARG A 436 -8.00 42.49 6.44
CA ARG A 436 -8.97 42.97 7.42
C ARG A 436 -9.04 42.10 8.68
N PHE A 437 -8.98 40.75 8.51
CA PHE A 437 -9.19 39.79 9.56
C PHE A 437 -7.93 39.00 9.97
N GLN A 438 -6.74 39.54 9.69
CA GLN A 438 -5.44 38.92 9.89
C GLN A 438 -5.33 38.22 11.27
N ASN A 439 -5.63 38.94 12.38
CA ASN A 439 -5.50 38.39 13.73
C ASN A 439 -6.52 37.28 14.02
N ALA A 440 -7.75 37.43 13.51
CA ALA A 440 -8.77 36.38 13.67
C ALA A 440 -8.40 35.10 12.91
N ILE A 441 -7.81 35.21 11.72
CA ILE A 441 -7.30 34.07 10.94
C ILE A 441 -6.19 33.36 11.73
N LEU A 442 -5.20 34.10 12.26
CA LEU A 442 -4.12 33.51 13.03
C LEU A 442 -4.62 32.78 14.28
N VAL A 443 -5.55 33.39 15.03
CA VAL A 443 -6.15 32.78 16.23
C VAL A 443 -6.98 31.53 15.84
N ALA A 444 -7.80 31.60 14.79
CA ALA A 444 -8.60 30.48 14.34
C ALA A 444 -7.73 29.28 13.94
N PHE A 445 -6.68 29.52 13.13
CA PHE A 445 -5.74 28.47 12.75
C PHE A 445 -4.97 27.91 13.97
N ALA A 446 -4.56 28.77 14.92
CA ALA A 446 -3.89 28.30 16.13
C ALA A 446 -4.79 27.41 16.99
N VAL A 447 -6.07 27.78 17.17
CA VAL A 447 -7.04 26.96 17.91
C VAL A 447 -7.28 25.63 17.21
N VAL A 448 -7.53 25.63 15.90
CA VAL A 448 -7.75 24.40 15.12
C VAL A 448 -6.50 23.55 15.11
N PHE A 449 -5.31 24.14 14.99
CA PHE A 449 -4.04 23.42 15.03
C PHE A 449 -3.82 22.70 16.38
N VAL A 450 -4.07 23.40 17.51
CA VAL A 450 -3.95 22.79 18.86
C VAL A 450 -4.99 21.69 19.05
N ALA A 451 -6.23 21.90 18.62
CA ALA A 451 -7.27 20.87 18.67
C ALA A 451 -6.91 19.64 17.82
N SER A 452 -6.36 19.87 16.62
CA SER A 452 -5.90 18.79 15.75
C SER A 452 -4.67 18.06 16.30
N ALA A 453 -3.73 18.79 16.92
CA ALA A 453 -2.58 18.17 17.58
C ALA A 453 -3.03 17.26 18.75
N TRP A 454 -4.09 17.66 19.46
CA TRP A 454 -4.71 16.75 20.44
C TRP A 454 -5.39 15.56 19.75
N GLY A 455 -6.10 15.75 18.64
CA GLY A 455 -6.68 14.64 17.86
C GLY A 455 -5.64 13.61 17.42
N ILE A 456 -4.42 14.03 17.09
CA ILE A 456 -3.32 13.10 16.73
C ILE A 456 -2.99 12.14 17.89
N SER A 457 -3.09 12.57 19.13
CA SER A 457 -2.85 11.67 20.29
C SER A 457 -3.93 10.59 20.46
N MET A 458 -5.03 10.69 19.73
CA MET A 458 -6.12 9.70 19.71
C MET A 458 -6.02 8.75 18.51
N LEU A 459 -5.06 8.98 17.60
CA LEU A 459 -4.84 8.10 16.47
C LEU A 459 -4.28 6.76 16.94
N THR A 460 -4.85 5.70 16.41
CA THR A 460 -4.33 4.36 16.53
C THR A 460 -3.86 3.88 15.17
N VAL A 461 -2.71 3.20 15.15
CA VAL A 461 -2.25 2.50 13.96
C VAL A 461 -2.85 1.12 14.01
N ASP A 462 -3.60 0.76 12.99
CA ASP A 462 -4.30 -0.50 12.95
C ASP A 462 -4.67 -0.85 11.51
N SER A 463 -4.34 -2.04 11.10
CA SER A 463 -4.62 -2.53 9.75
C SER A 463 -5.41 -3.83 9.85
N ASN A 464 -6.35 -4.01 8.93
CA ASN A 464 -7.07 -5.25 8.78
C ASN A 464 -7.10 -5.60 7.29
N PHE A 465 -6.36 -6.65 6.94
CA PHE A 465 -6.18 -7.05 5.54
C PHE A 465 -7.51 -7.35 4.85
N LEU A 466 -8.45 -7.96 5.57
CA LEU A 466 -9.77 -8.30 5.02
C LEU A 466 -10.61 -7.06 4.71
N THR A 467 -10.51 -6.01 5.53
CA THR A 467 -11.27 -4.77 5.31
C THR A 467 -10.67 -3.86 4.24
N GLU A 468 -9.50 -4.21 3.69
CA GLU A 468 -8.97 -3.56 2.49
C GLU A 468 -9.85 -3.82 1.26
N PHE A 469 -10.49 -4.98 1.20
CA PHE A 469 -11.46 -5.28 0.16
C PHE A 469 -12.81 -4.64 0.48
N SER A 470 -13.45 -4.08 -0.53
CA SER A 470 -14.87 -3.69 -0.44
C SER A 470 -15.75 -4.89 -0.10
N GLU A 471 -16.86 -4.67 0.62
CA GLU A 471 -17.86 -5.72 0.91
C GLU A 471 -18.47 -6.39 -0.35
N LYS A 472 -18.25 -5.78 -1.52
CA LYS A 472 -18.68 -6.35 -2.81
C LYS A 472 -17.79 -7.50 -3.27
N ILE A 473 -16.55 -7.57 -2.79
CA ILE A 473 -15.59 -8.60 -3.18
C ILE A 473 -15.93 -9.89 -2.41
N PRO A 474 -16.15 -11.02 -3.10
CA PRO A 474 -16.60 -12.26 -2.48
C PRO A 474 -15.69 -12.75 -1.35
N VAL A 475 -14.37 -12.71 -1.55
CA VAL A 475 -13.39 -13.21 -0.57
C VAL A 475 -13.55 -12.58 0.82
N ARG A 476 -13.96 -11.31 0.91
CA ARG A 476 -14.22 -10.66 2.22
C ARG A 476 -15.36 -11.33 2.98
N ARG A 477 -16.44 -11.65 2.30
CA ARG A 477 -17.60 -12.29 2.91
C ARG A 477 -17.38 -13.76 3.20
N THR A 478 -16.70 -14.47 2.29
CA THR A 478 -16.37 -15.89 2.49
C THR A 478 -15.41 -16.08 3.64
N THR A 479 -14.34 -15.29 3.73
CA THR A 479 -13.39 -15.35 4.84
C THR A 479 -14.06 -15.01 6.18
N GLN A 480 -14.91 -13.98 6.22
CA GLN A 480 -15.65 -13.66 7.44
C GLN A 480 -16.59 -14.79 7.85
N PHE A 481 -17.28 -15.45 6.89
CA PHE A 481 -18.12 -16.60 7.18
C PHE A 481 -17.30 -17.75 7.77
N VAL A 482 -16.15 -18.05 7.18
CA VAL A 482 -15.23 -19.09 7.66
C VAL A 482 -14.75 -18.80 9.09
N ASP A 483 -14.31 -17.57 9.34
CA ASP A 483 -13.86 -17.14 10.68
C ASP A 483 -14.94 -17.22 11.76
N ASP A 484 -16.21 -17.06 11.40
CA ASP A 484 -17.32 -17.10 12.34
C ASP A 484 -17.79 -18.51 12.66
N HIS A 485 -17.54 -19.49 11.80
CA HIS A 485 -18.07 -20.85 11.92
C HIS A 485 -17.00 -21.96 12.06
N MET A 486 -15.75 -21.67 11.63
CA MET A 486 -14.65 -22.61 11.64
C MET A 486 -13.46 -22.08 12.46
N SER A 487 -12.28 -22.67 12.31
CA SER A 487 -11.11 -22.39 13.15
C SER A 487 -10.35 -21.10 12.83
N GLY A 488 -10.89 -20.21 12.02
CA GLY A 488 -10.21 -18.96 11.65
C GLY A 488 -9.23 -19.14 10.47
N THR A 489 -9.00 -18.04 9.76
CA THR A 489 -8.23 -18.03 8.52
C THR A 489 -6.84 -17.40 8.65
N TYR A 490 -6.52 -16.84 9.82
CA TYR A 490 -5.22 -16.23 10.07
C TYR A 490 -4.32 -17.15 10.86
N SER A 491 -3.12 -17.46 10.34
CA SER A 491 -2.16 -18.37 10.96
C SER A 491 -0.97 -17.61 11.54
N ILE A 492 -0.58 -17.95 12.78
CA ILE A 492 0.69 -17.54 13.40
C ILE A 492 1.39 -18.83 13.81
N VAL A 493 2.64 -19.02 13.41
CA VAL A 493 3.42 -20.22 13.67
C VAL A 493 4.53 -19.93 14.65
N TYR A 494 4.66 -20.75 15.67
CA TYR A 494 5.80 -20.81 16.59
C TYR A 494 6.63 -22.03 16.28
N VAL A 495 7.93 -21.85 16.02
CA VAL A 495 8.88 -22.94 15.80
C VAL A 495 9.72 -23.13 17.06
N PHE A 496 9.65 -24.30 17.63
CA PHE A 496 10.47 -24.73 18.77
C PHE A 496 11.68 -25.48 18.25
N ASP A 497 12.88 -25.09 18.66
CA ASP A 497 14.15 -25.71 18.29
C ASP A 497 14.81 -26.28 19.56
N SER A 498 15.01 -27.58 19.60
CA SER A 498 15.68 -28.29 20.70
C SER A 498 17.21 -28.16 20.67
N GLY A 499 17.77 -27.67 19.52
CA GLY A 499 19.20 -27.50 19.30
C GLY A 499 19.97 -28.80 18.98
N GLU A 500 19.34 -29.95 18.94
CA GLU A 500 19.94 -31.26 18.61
C GLU A 500 18.96 -32.18 17.87
N ALA A 501 19.48 -33.03 17.02
CA ALA A 501 18.68 -34.04 16.34
C ALA A 501 17.99 -34.97 17.35
N ASP A 502 16.74 -35.37 17.03
CA ASP A 502 15.89 -36.17 17.93
C ASP A 502 15.52 -35.47 19.27
N GLY A 503 15.81 -34.16 19.42
CA GLY A 503 15.58 -33.49 20.69
C GLY A 503 14.11 -33.26 21.00
N ILE A 504 13.24 -33.18 20.00
CA ILE A 504 11.77 -33.03 20.19
C ILE A 504 11.19 -34.29 20.87
N LYS A 505 11.84 -35.44 20.76
CA LYS A 505 11.42 -36.68 21.43
C LYS A 505 11.56 -36.62 22.96
N GLU A 506 12.25 -35.61 23.51
CA GLU A 506 12.30 -35.35 24.94
C GLU A 506 10.96 -34.87 25.49
N PRO A 507 10.35 -35.55 26.47
CA PRO A 507 9.08 -35.12 27.07
C PRO A 507 9.12 -33.68 27.65
N ALA A 508 10.30 -33.24 28.05
CA ALA A 508 10.50 -31.89 28.55
C ALA A 508 10.20 -30.81 27.48
N VAL A 509 10.64 -31.03 26.23
CA VAL A 509 10.38 -30.13 25.09
C VAL A 509 8.88 -30.15 24.76
N LEU A 510 8.27 -31.33 24.67
CA LEU A 510 6.84 -31.42 24.38
C LEU A 510 5.98 -30.72 25.45
N ARG A 511 6.37 -30.78 26.73
CA ARG A 511 5.70 -30.05 27.81
C ARG A 511 5.91 -28.55 27.74
N GLU A 512 7.03 -28.07 27.17
CA GLU A 512 7.24 -26.67 26.91
C GLU A 512 6.33 -26.19 25.78
N ILE A 513 6.19 -26.94 24.70
CA ILE A 513 5.25 -26.68 23.61
C ILE A 513 3.82 -26.63 24.16
N GLU A 514 3.39 -27.65 24.92
CA GLU A 514 2.06 -27.68 25.53
C GLU A 514 1.76 -26.48 26.41
N ARG A 515 2.75 -26.00 27.15
CA ARG A 515 2.59 -24.84 28.02
C ARG A 515 2.31 -23.57 27.23
N VAL A 516 3.05 -23.36 26.15
CA VAL A 516 2.84 -22.21 25.26
C VAL A 516 1.51 -22.33 24.52
N GLN A 517 1.17 -23.52 24.04
CA GLN A 517 -0.10 -23.83 23.42
C GLN A 517 -1.28 -23.48 24.33
N ARG A 518 -1.27 -23.94 25.57
CA ARG A 518 -2.31 -23.64 26.57
C ARG A 518 -2.40 -22.14 26.91
N GLU A 519 -1.29 -21.43 26.88
CA GLU A 519 -1.31 -19.97 27.05
C GLU A 519 -1.94 -19.28 25.86
N ALA A 520 -1.60 -19.66 24.64
CA ALA A 520 -2.20 -19.13 23.41
C ALA A 520 -3.72 -19.37 23.36
N GLU A 521 -4.18 -20.56 23.75
CA GLU A 521 -5.61 -20.93 23.81
C GLU A 521 -6.45 -20.09 24.78
N ARG A 522 -5.82 -19.38 25.70
CA ARG A 522 -6.55 -18.44 26.59
C ARG A 522 -6.94 -17.15 25.91
N HIS A 523 -6.30 -16.83 24.80
CA HIS A 523 -6.61 -15.62 24.08
C HIS A 523 -7.88 -15.78 23.24
N GLU A 524 -8.82 -14.85 23.36
CA GLU A 524 -10.16 -14.93 22.72
C GLU A 524 -10.16 -15.05 21.18
N LEU A 525 -9.06 -14.62 20.54
CA LEU A 525 -8.93 -14.66 19.09
C LEU A 525 -8.34 -15.96 18.57
N VAL A 526 -7.65 -16.74 19.44
CA VAL A 526 -7.15 -18.05 19.08
C VAL A 526 -8.30 -19.04 19.14
N THR A 527 -8.71 -19.51 17.98
CA THR A 527 -9.87 -20.39 17.83
C THR A 527 -9.48 -21.86 17.85
N LYS A 528 -8.26 -22.14 17.40
CA LYS A 528 -7.70 -23.49 17.31
C LYS A 528 -6.17 -23.44 17.36
N THR A 529 -5.59 -24.50 17.85
CA THR A 529 -4.14 -24.72 17.80
C THR A 529 -3.85 -26.11 17.22
N TYR A 530 -2.70 -26.23 16.56
CA TYR A 530 -2.20 -27.50 16.03
C TYR A 530 -0.73 -27.66 16.40
N SER A 531 -0.36 -28.82 16.91
CA SER A 531 1.01 -29.10 17.28
C SER A 531 1.29 -30.60 17.33
N VAL A 532 2.56 -30.98 17.30
CA VAL A 532 2.99 -32.39 17.56
C VAL A 532 2.48 -32.91 18.89
N VAL A 533 2.18 -32.02 19.86
CA VAL A 533 1.68 -32.44 21.19
C VAL A 533 0.27 -33.02 21.09
N ASP A 534 -0.59 -32.44 20.23
CA ASP A 534 -1.93 -32.96 20.02
C ASP A 534 -1.90 -34.35 19.39
N LEU A 535 -1.05 -34.51 18.36
CA LEU A 535 -0.82 -35.82 17.73
C LEU A 535 -0.28 -36.82 18.73
N MET A 536 0.71 -36.45 19.53
CA MET A 536 1.32 -37.34 20.52
C MET A 536 0.32 -37.83 21.58
N LYS A 537 -0.55 -36.95 22.04
CA LYS A 537 -1.62 -37.28 22.98
C LYS A 537 -2.68 -38.20 22.36
N ASP A 538 -3.04 -37.96 21.09
CA ASP A 538 -3.96 -38.82 20.36
C ASP A 538 -3.37 -40.22 20.14
N ILE A 539 -2.08 -40.32 19.81
CA ILE A 539 -1.36 -41.60 19.72
C ILE A 539 -1.40 -42.33 21.05
N ASN A 540 -1.02 -41.64 22.13
CA ASN A 540 -1.00 -42.25 23.46
C ASN A 540 -2.40 -42.74 23.89
N GLN A 541 -3.43 -41.94 23.66
CA GLN A 541 -4.82 -42.33 23.92
C GLN A 541 -5.25 -43.55 23.06
N SER A 542 -4.88 -43.56 21.79
CA SER A 542 -5.22 -44.64 20.85
C SER A 542 -4.58 -45.97 21.25
N PHE A 543 -3.32 -45.98 21.68
CA PHE A 543 -2.68 -47.17 22.26
C PHE A 543 -3.39 -47.71 23.50
N HIS A 544 -4.13 -46.88 24.21
CA HIS A 544 -4.91 -47.25 25.38
C HIS A 544 -6.42 -47.39 25.10
N ASN A 545 -6.79 -47.83 23.88
CA ASN A 545 -8.16 -48.09 23.42
C ASN A 545 -9.08 -46.87 23.54
N GLY A 546 -8.56 -45.63 23.35
CA GLY A 546 -9.32 -44.40 23.42
C GLY A 546 -9.66 -43.92 24.83
N ASP A 547 -9.03 -44.49 25.87
CA ASP A 547 -9.23 -44.04 27.26
C ASP A 547 -8.71 -42.61 27.43
N ARG A 548 -9.59 -41.71 27.80
CA ARG A 548 -9.30 -40.29 27.97
C ARG A 548 -8.26 -39.97 29.05
N ALA A 549 -8.04 -40.89 29.97
CA ALA A 549 -7.01 -40.74 30.99
C ALA A 549 -5.59 -40.70 30.40
N TYR A 550 -5.41 -41.29 29.22
CA TYR A 550 -4.13 -41.32 28.51
C TYR A 550 -3.99 -40.24 27.43
N TYR A 551 -4.92 -39.24 27.35
CA TYR A 551 -4.74 -38.06 26.50
C TYR A 551 -3.73 -37.10 27.13
N GLU A 552 -2.47 -37.57 27.23
CA GLU A 552 -1.34 -36.87 27.85
C GLU A 552 -0.01 -37.21 27.18
N ILE A 553 1.01 -36.37 27.40
CA ILE A 553 2.35 -36.56 26.87
C ILE A 553 3.00 -37.77 27.60
N PRO A 554 3.58 -38.73 26.88
CA PRO A 554 4.32 -39.87 27.49
C PRO A 554 5.47 -39.40 28.39
N ASP A 555 5.78 -40.17 29.44
CA ASP A 555 6.76 -39.75 30.44
C ASP A 555 8.22 -40.00 30.04
N SER A 556 8.49 -40.85 29.03
CA SER A 556 9.86 -41.17 28.62
C SER A 556 10.11 -40.92 27.14
N ARG A 557 11.36 -40.54 26.84
CA ARG A 557 11.84 -40.33 25.46
C ARG A 557 11.69 -41.58 24.60
N GLU A 558 11.97 -42.74 25.19
CA GLU A 558 11.88 -44.02 24.50
C GLU A 558 10.45 -44.31 24.07
N LEU A 559 9.47 -44.02 24.91
CA LEU A 559 8.07 -44.23 24.60
C LEU A 559 7.59 -43.24 23.51
N VAL A 560 7.98 -41.96 23.61
CA VAL A 560 7.73 -40.99 22.53
C VAL A 560 8.30 -41.46 21.21
N ALA A 561 9.56 -41.90 21.18
CA ALA A 561 10.21 -42.42 19.98
C ALA A 561 9.53 -43.68 19.42
N GLN A 562 9.06 -44.57 20.29
CA GLN A 562 8.32 -45.76 19.87
C GLN A 562 6.96 -45.41 19.28
N TYR A 563 6.24 -44.49 19.87
CA TYR A 563 4.94 -44.07 19.38
C TYR A 563 5.06 -43.40 17.99
N LEU A 564 6.03 -42.51 17.80
CA LEU A 564 6.30 -41.89 16.51
C LEU A 564 6.67 -42.94 15.45
N LEU A 565 7.52 -43.90 15.81
CA LEU A 565 7.92 -44.97 14.89
C LEU A 565 6.74 -45.88 14.48
N VAL A 566 5.89 -46.27 15.44
CA VAL A 566 4.72 -47.09 15.13
C VAL A 566 3.72 -46.33 14.29
N TYR A 567 3.50 -45.04 14.57
CA TYR A 567 2.62 -44.18 13.79
C TYR A 567 3.08 -44.10 12.32
N GLU A 568 4.37 -43.80 12.06
CA GLU A 568 4.94 -43.78 10.72
C GLU A 568 4.89 -45.17 10.03
N MET A 569 5.17 -46.22 10.76
CA MET A 569 5.07 -47.60 10.22
C MET A 569 3.63 -48.02 9.88
N SER A 570 2.65 -47.43 10.54
CA SER A 570 1.22 -47.68 10.30
C SER A 570 0.65 -46.82 9.18
N GLY A 571 1.47 -46.01 8.54
CA GLY A 571 1.09 -45.16 7.40
C GLY A 571 0.73 -43.70 7.76
N GLY A 572 1.03 -43.26 8.98
CA GLY A 572 0.81 -41.91 9.43
C GLY A 572 1.77 -40.94 8.75
N GLU A 573 1.23 -39.93 8.01
CA GLU A 573 1.99 -38.94 7.26
C GLU A 573 1.89 -37.53 7.86
N GLU A 574 0.83 -37.18 8.60
CA GLU A 574 0.59 -35.83 9.17
C GLU A 574 1.71 -35.35 10.10
N ILE A 575 2.56 -36.23 10.59
CA ILE A 575 3.68 -35.88 11.47
C ILE A 575 4.67 -34.89 10.82
N ARG A 576 4.78 -34.91 9.48
CA ARG A 576 5.69 -34.06 8.72
C ARG A 576 5.28 -32.60 8.74
N ASP A 577 4.02 -32.32 9.01
CA ASP A 577 3.52 -30.95 9.11
C ASP A 577 3.93 -30.30 10.44
N TYR A 578 4.28 -31.15 11.44
CA TYR A 578 4.63 -30.69 12.79
C TYR A 578 6.09 -30.84 13.16
N LEU A 579 6.85 -31.70 12.48
CA LEU A 579 8.23 -32.06 12.85
C LEU A 579 9.19 -31.94 11.67
N SER A 580 10.35 -31.34 11.90
CA SER A 580 11.47 -31.41 10.95
C SER A 580 11.96 -32.86 10.76
N ILE A 581 12.55 -33.14 9.59
CA ILE A 581 13.03 -34.51 9.22
C ILE A 581 13.99 -35.12 10.27
N ASP A 582 14.79 -34.29 10.93
CA ASP A 582 15.76 -34.69 11.96
C ASP A 582 15.20 -34.66 13.38
N TYR A 583 13.90 -34.35 13.55
CA TYR A 583 13.23 -34.21 14.86
C TYR A 583 13.91 -33.20 15.81
N ALA A 584 14.61 -32.21 15.23
CA ALA A 584 15.21 -31.13 15.98
C ALA A 584 14.22 -29.99 16.27
N ARG A 585 13.28 -29.79 15.36
CA ARG A 585 12.32 -28.68 15.40
C ARG A 585 10.89 -29.17 15.31
N ALA A 586 9.99 -28.41 15.96
CA ALA A 586 8.55 -28.66 15.93
C ALA A 586 7.77 -27.36 15.81
N THR A 587 6.60 -27.44 15.16
CA THR A 587 5.69 -26.31 15.00
C THR A 587 4.56 -26.31 16.04
N LEU A 588 4.13 -25.13 16.40
CA LEU A 588 2.84 -24.85 17.04
C LEU A 588 2.15 -23.79 16.18
N GLU A 589 1.12 -24.18 15.49
CA GLU A 589 0.30 -23.29 14.69
C GLU A 589 -0.89 -22.76 15.49
N LEU A 590 -1.10 -21.47 15.46
CA LEU A 590 -2.26 -20.80 16.05
C LEU A 590 -3.18 -20.34 14.92
N ARG A 591 -4.37 -20.90 14.85
CA ARG A 591 -5.45 -20.42 13.98
C ARG A 591 -6.25 -19.35 14.70
N CYS A 592 -6.29 -18.19 14.11
CA CYS A 592 -6.90 -17.00 14.67
C CYS A 592 -7.97 -16.43 13.75
N LYS A 593 -8.94 -15.74 14.32
CA LYS A 593 -9.88 -14.93 13.53
C LYS A 593 -9.12 -13.78 12.88
N MET A 594 -9.31 -13.57 11.58
CA MET A 594 -8.72 -12.45 10.87
C MET A 594 -9.36 -11.14 11.35
N THR A 595 -8.56 -10.31 11.98
CA THR A 595 -9.00 -9.05 12.60
C THR A 595 -7.90 -7.99 12.47
N ASN A 596 -8.03 -6.94 13.23
CA ASN A 596 -7.08 -5.84 13.27
C ASN A 596 -5.71 -6.29 13.80
N THR A 597 -4.64 -5.78 13.20
CA THR A 597 -3.26 -6.14 13.53
C THR A 597 -2.91 -5.84 15.00
N SER A 598 -3.45 -4.78 15.58
CA SER A 598 -3.24 -4.44 17.00
C SER A 598 -3.75 -5.54 17.93
N ARG A 599 -4.87 -6.18 17.61
CA ARG A 599 -5.43 -7.29 18.40
C ARG A 599 -4.65 -8.59 18.18
N LEU A 600 -4.22 -8.85 16.94
CA LEU A 600 -3.38 -10.01 16.62
C LEU A 600 -2.00 -9.89 17.28
N GLN A 601 -1.41 -8.70 17.30
CA GLN A 601 -0.18 -8.42 18.02
C GLN A 601 -0.31 -8.71 19.52
N GLY A 602 -1.48 -8.48 20.10
CA GLY A 602 -1.77 -8.81 21.50
C GLY A 602 -1.61 -10.31 21.83
N ILE A 603 -1.81 -11.22 20.86
CA ILE A 603 -1.55 -12.65 21.02
C ILE A 603 -0.04 -12.88 21.20
N VAL A 604 0.77 -12.29 20.32
CA VAL A 604 2.22 -12.44 20.37
C VAL A 604 2.77 -11.83 21.67
N GLU A 605 2.31 -10.64 22.04
CA GLU A 605 2.70 -9.96 23.30
C GLU A 605 2.34 -10.80 24.54
N GLN A 606 1.15 -11.40 24.59
CA GLN A 606 0.75 -12.27 25.71
C GLN A 606 1.67 -13.51 25.82
N ILE A 607 2.03 -14.10 24.70
CA ILE A 607 2.94 -15.27 24.68
C ILE A 607 4.36 -14.84 25.08
N ASP A 608 4.85 -13.70 24.58
CA ASP A 608 6.17 -13.17 24.95
C ASP A 608 6.25 -12.84 26.43
N GLU A 609 5.23 -12.19 27.02
CA GLU A 609 5.14 -11.95 28.48
C GLU A 609 5.17 -13.25 29.28
N HIS A 610 4.48 -14.30 28.78
CA HIS A 610 4.51 -15.62 29.41
C HIS A 610 5.89 -16.27 29.35
N LEU A 611 6.57 -16.16 28.21
CA LEU A 611 7.93 -16.68 28.00
C LEU A 611 8.96 -15.92 28.87
N ASP A 612 8.82 -14.60 29.00
CA ASP A 612 9.68 -13.80 29.87
C ASP A 612 9.50 -14.18 31.35
N ALA A 613 8.27 -14.42 31.79
CA ALA A 613 7.96 -14.85 33.15
C ALA A 613 8.40 -16.29 33.43
N GLN A 614 8.34 -17.16 32.43
CA GLN A 614 8.68 -18.58 32.53
C GLN A 614 9.50 -19.02 31.30
N PRO A 615 10.81 -18.68 31.26
CA PRO A 615 11.66 -19.04 30.12
C PRO A 615 11.71 -20.52 29.83
N LEU A 616 11.83 -20.87 28.56
CA LEU A 616 12.08 -22.24 28.09
C LEU A 616 13.49 -22.67 28.53
N ARG A 617 13.66 -23.97 28.81
CA ARG A 617 14.93 -24.55 29.25
C ARG A 617 15.42 -25.64 28.35
N ALA A 618 14.51 -26.35 27.70
CA ALA A 618 14.79 -27.50 26.85
C ALA A 618 14.76 -27.15 25.36
N SER A 619 14.23 -25.93 25.00
CA SER A 619 14.12 -25.48 23.64
C SER A 619 14.27 -23.95 23.54
N THR A 620 14.46 -23.46 22.31
CA THR A 620 14.27 -22.04 21.94
C THR A 620 13.02 -21.93 21.09
N VAL A 621 12.43 -20.75 21.03
CA VAL A 621 11.22 -20.53 20.24
C VAL A 621 11.35 -19.28 19.40
N SER A 622 10.83 -19.33 18.19
CA SER A 622 10.71 -18.19 17.29
C SER A 622 9.32 -18.11 16.67
N VAL A 623 8.79 -16.90 16.51
CA VAL A 623 7.52 -16.67 15.81
C VAL A 623 7.79 -16.48 14.33
N THR A 624 6.98 -17.10 13.49
CA THR A 624 7.13 -17.09 12.02
C THR A 624 5.78 -17.35 11.32
N GLY A 625 5.81 -17.66 10.04
CA GLY A 625 4.63 -17.84 9.20
C GLY A 625 4.21 -16.52 8.52
N ILE A 626 3.35 -16.63 7.51
CA ILE A 626 2.86 -15.47 6.74
C ILE A 626 2.19 -14.44 7.66
N GLY A 627 1.43 -14.89 8.66
CA GLY A 627 0.78 -14.00 9.62
C GLY A 627 1.77 -13.17 10.43
N ALA A 628 2.85 -13.77 10.94
CA ALA A 628 3.89 -13.04 11.67
C ALA A 628 4.62 -12.03 10.78
N LEU A 629 4.91 -12.40 9.52
CA LEU A 629 5.48 -11.47 8.53
C LEU A 629 4.57 -10.27 8.31
N TRP A 630 3.26 -10.49 8.23
CA TRP A 630 2.29 -9.41 8.06
C TRP A 630 2.26 -8.45 9.26
N LEU A 631 2.27 -8.96 10.49
CA LEU A 631 2.37 -8.13 11.69
C LEU A 631 3.63 -7.27 11.67
N LYS A 632 4.76 -7.88 11.31
CA LYS A 632 6.05 -7.19 11.22
C LYS A 632 6.09 -6.14 10.12
N PHE A 633 5.46 -6.41 8.98
CA PHE A 633 5.30 -5.47 7.89
C PHE A 633 4.59 -4.18 8.35
N VAL A 634 3.48 -4.31 9.06
CA VAL A 634 2.72 -3.14 9.57
C VAL A 634 3.54 -2.35 10.58
N ASP A 635 4.30 -3.02 11.46
CA ASP A 635 5.22 -2.38 12.41
C ASP A 635 6.32 -1.60 11.69
N TYR A 636 6.97 -2.21 10.71
CA TYR A 636 8.02 -1.58 9.91
C TYR A 636 7.51 -0.37 9.11
N ILE A 637 6.34 -0.48 8.48
CA ILE A 637 5.73 0.68 7.79
C ILE A 637 5.51 1.81 8.78
N THR A 638 4.92 1.53 9.93
CA THR A 638 4.62 2.55 10.94
C THR A 638 5.86 3.34 11.33
N TRP A 639 6.93 2.66 11.70
CA TRP A 639 8.19 3.31 12.07
C TRP A 639 8.83 4.06 10.90
N SER A 640 8.87 3.47 9.74
CA SER A 640 9.46 4.11 8.56
C SER A 640 8.71 5.38 8.14
N GLN A 641 7.37 5.41 8.29
CA GLN A 641 6.58 6.60 7.98
C GLN A 641 6.85 7.75 8.95
N ILE A 642 6.99 7.47 10.24
CA ILE A 642 7.35 8.49 11.24
C ILE A 642 8.74 9.05 10.92
N GLN A 643 9.71 8.19 10.67
CA GLN A 643 11.08 8.60 10.32
C GLN A 643 11.10 9.36 8.98
N GLY A 644 10.41 8.84 7.96
CA GLY A 644 10.30 9.47 6.65
C GLY A 644 9.68 10.87 6.71
N ALA A 645 8.61 11.05 7.49
CA ALA A 645 7.98 12.36 7.68
C ALA A 645 8.93 13.36 8.37
N LEU A 646 9.69 12.93 9.38
CA LEU A 646 10.68 13.79 10.07
C LEU A 646 11.83 14.17 9.16
N ILE A 647 12.32 13.23 8.35
CA ILE A 647 13.39 13.47 7.37
C ILE A 647 12.88 14.42 6.27
N ALA A 648 11.70 14.18 5.71
CA ALA A 648 11.07 15.06 4.72
C ALA A 648 10.94 16.48 5.25
N LEU A 649 10.39 16.62 6.45
CA LEU A 649 10.24 17.93 7.13
C LEU A 649 11.57 18.65 7.29
N THR A 650 12.61 17.92 7.72
CA THR A 650 13.96 18.47 7.93
C THR A 650 14.59 18.92 6.62
N VAL A 651 14.59 18.05 5.60
CA VAL A 651 15.20 18.34 4.29
C VAL A 651 14.48 19.51 3.61
N VAL A 652 13.15 19.49 3.59
CA VAL A 652 12.35 20.58 3.02
C VAL A 652 12.58 21.88 3.77
N SER A 653 12.65 21.86 5.10
CA SER A 653 12.97 23.05 5.91
C SER A 653 14.34 23.63 5.56
N LEU A 654 15.36 22.79 5.43
CA LEU A 654 16.70 23.19 5.02
C LEU A 654 16.70 23.79 3.62
N MET A 655 15.99 23.15 2.68
CA MET A 655 15.85 23.67 1.32
C MET A 655 15.20 25.07 1.32
N MET A 656 14.14 25.28 2.11
CA MET A 656 13.48 26.57 2.22
C MET A 656 14.41 27.64 2.83
N ILE A 657 15.21 27.28 3.83
CA ILE A 657 16.23 28.18 4.42
C ILE A 657 17.26 28.59 3.34
N VAL A 658 17.74 27.64 2.53
CA VAL A 658 18.72 27.90 1.46
C VAL A 658 18.10 28.79 0.39
N VAL A 659 16.89 28.50 -0.07
CA VAL A 659 16.16 29.25 -1.10
C VAL A 659 15.97 30.71 -0.71
N PHE A 660 15.46 30.94 0.50
CA PHE A 660 15.21 32.31 0.99
C PHE A 660 16.43 32.96 1.64
N ARG A 661 17.54 32.23 1.81
CA ARG A 661 18.76 32.69 2.50
C ARG A 661 18.47 33.30 3.88
N SER A 662 17.46 32.79 4.53
CA SER A 662 16.99 33.30 5.82
C SER A 662 16.34 32.17 6.61
N VAL A 663 16.91 31.86 7.77
CA VAL A 663 16.35 30.88 8.69
C VAL A 663 14.92 31.28 9.11
N LYS A 664 14.71 32.57 9.40
CA LYS A 664 13.39 33.09 9.78
C LYS A 664 12.32 32.85 8.71
N ILE A 665 12.63 33.13 7.44
CA ILE A 665 11.69 32.99 6.33
C ILE A 665 11.47 31.50 6.03
N GLY A 666 12.54 30.71 6.02
CA GLY A 666 12.47 29.26 5.77
C GLY A 666 11.60 28.53 6.80
N LEU A 667 11.82 28.76 8.09
CA LEU A 667 10.99 28.17 9.15
C LEU A 667 9.55 28.70 9.14
N LEU A 668 9.36 29.99 8.85
CA LEU A 668 8.02 30.57 8.72
C LEU A 668 7.19 29.90 7.63
N SER A 669 7.83 29.59 6.50
CA SER A 669 7.17 28.94 5.37
C SER A 669 6.73 27.49 5.66
N MET A 670 7.32 26.85 6.70
CA MET A 670 6.93 25.49 7.08
C MET A 670 5.62 25.43 7.86
N ILE A 671 5.19 26.53 8.50
CA ILE A 671 3.93 26.55 9.28
C ILE A 671 2.72 26.23 8.39
N PRO A 672 2.48 26.90 7.24
CA PRO A 672 1.39 26.52 6.34
C PRO A 672 1.55 25.14 5.70
N ASN A 673 2.78 24.61 5.59
CA ASN A 673 3.04 23.30 4.99
C ASN A 673 2.76 22.14 5.95
N ILE A 674 3.05 22.32 7.24
CA ILE A 674 2.80 21.29 8.28
C ILE A 674 1.32 21.30 8.67
N SER A 675 0.68 22.47 8.71
CA SER A 675 -0.69 22.60 9.18
C SER A 675 -1.70 21.69 8.48
N PRO A 676 -1.69 21.49 7.14
CA PRO A 676 -2.62 20.58 6.48
C PRO A 676 -2.51 19.13 6.97
N VAL A 677 -1.29 18.64 7.13
CA VAL A 677 -1.03 17.29 7.63
C VAL A 677 -1.54 17.13 9.06
N VAL A 678 -1.22 18.08 9.95
CA VAL A 678 -1.68 18.08 11.33
C VAL A 678 -3.20 18.17 11.43
N LEU A 679 -3.82 19.03 10.59
CA LEU A 679 -5.28 19.20 10.59
C LEU A 679 -6.00 17.95 10.12
N VAL A 680 -5.51 17.28 9.08
CA VAL A 680 -6.16 16.08 8.53
C VAL A 680 -5.95 14.89 9.46
N LEU A 681 -4.72 14.63 9.91
CA LEU A 681 -4.45 13.55 10.87
C LEU A 681 -5.19 13.75 12.19
N GLY A 682 -5.21 15.01 12.71
CA GLY A 682 -5.97 15.31 13.91
C GLY A 682 -7.48 15.13 13.74
N GLY A 683 -8.00 15.50 12.57
CA GLY A 683 -9.40 15.25 12.20
C GLY A 683 -9.74 13.77 12.15
N MET A 684 -8.83 12.93 11.65
CA MET A 684 -8.97 11.46 11.68
C MET A 684 -9.04 10.93 13.10
N GLY A 685 -8.13 11.40 14.00
CA GLY A 685 -8.15 11.00 15.40
C GLY A 685 -9.46 11.35 16.11
N TRP A 686 -10.00 12.56 15.88
CA TRP A 686 -11.31 12.96 16.38
C TRP A 686 -12.48 12.14 15.80
N ALA A 687 -12.35 11.68 14.55
CA ALA A 687 -13.36 10.87 13.89
C ALA A 687 -13.24 9.37 14.21
N GLY A 688 -12.23 8.95 14.98
CA GLY A 688 -11.96 7.54 15.27
C GLY A 688 -11.52 6.72 14.06
N VAL A 689 -10.91 7.39 13.06
CA VAL A 689 -10.40 6.74 11.86
C VAL A 689 -8.97 6.27 12.11
N HIS A 690 -8.74 4.94 12.06
CA HIS A 690 -7.42 4.35 12.26
C HIS A 690 -6.47 4.63 11.10
N LEU A 691 -5.16 4.62 11.38
CA LEU A 691 -4.12 4.68 10.37
C LEU A 691 -3.77 3.26 9.93
N ASP A 692 -4.19 2.88 8.73
CA ASP A 692 -3.70 1.68 8.04
C ASP A 692 -2.40 1.99 7.28
N TYR A 693 -1.79 0.96 6.70
CA TYR A 693 -0.53 1.09 5.96
C TYR A 693 -0.63 2.01 4.72
N TYR A 694 -1.80 2.15 4.09
CA TYR A 694 -2.02 3.12 3.01
C TYR A 694 -2.10 4.56 3.54
N ARG A 695 -2.83 4.78 4.65
CA ARG A 695 -3.01 6.11 5.24
C ARG A 695 -1.73 6.63 5.87
N LEU A 696 -0.86 5.75 6.36
CA LEU A 696 0.45 6.12 6.88
C LEU A 696 1.34 6.82 5.83
N LEU A 697 1.25 6.44 4.54
CA LEU A 697 2.02 7.06 3.45
C LEU A 697 1.65 8.52 3.18
N ILE A 698 0.53 9.00 3.69
CA ILE A 698 0.01 10.35 3.40
C ILE A 698 0.94 11.44 3.93
N ALA A 699 1.51 11.30 5.14
CA ALA A 699 2.26 12.36 5.77
C ALA A 699 3.54 12.75 5.00
N PRO A 700 4.47 11.85 4.64
CA PRO A 700 5.65 12.20 3.85
C PRO A 700 5.32 12.73 2.45
N VAL A 701 4.36 12.10 1.77
CA VAL A 701 3.93 12.49 0.43
C VAL A 701 3.28 13.88 0.47
N ALA A 702 2.40 14.13 1.43
CA ALA A 702 1.71 15.39 1.59
C ALA A 702 2.66 16.55 1.92
N ILE A 703 3.70 16.32 2.74
CA ILE A 703 4.74 17.33 3.03
C ILE A 703 5.43 17.75 1.71
N GLY A 704 5.78 16.78 0.86
CA GLY A 704 6.41 17.04 -0.42
C GLY A 704 5.50 17.84 -1.39
N LEU A 705 4.20 17.53 -1.43
CA LEU A 705 3.25 18.17 -2.34
C LEU A 705 2.76 19.54 -1.85
N ALA A 706 2.53 19.71 -0.53
CA ALA A 706 1.99 20.96 0.02
C ALA A 706 2.96 22.14 -0.15
N VAL A 707 4.25 21.88 -0.20
CA VAL A 707 5.29 22.92 -0.32
C VAL A 707 5.28 23.62 -1.68
N ASP A 708 4.73 22.98 -2.72
CA ASP A 708 4.67 23.53 -4.08
C ASP A 708 3.97 24.90 -4.12
N ASP A 709 2.74 24.96 -3.69
CA ASP A 709 1.95 26.19 -3.67
C ASP A 709 2.61 27.28 -2.79
N THR A 710 3.16 26.89 -1.63
CA THR A 710 3.90 27.80 -0.73
C THR A 710 5.14 28.40 -1.39
N ILE A 711 5.97 27.61 -2.09
CA ILE A 711 7.17 28.12 -2.79
C ILE A 711 6.77 29.15 -3.84
N HIS A 712 5.79 28.84 -4.66
CA HIS A 712 5.33 29.72 -5.71
C HIS A 712 4.78 31.05 -5.16
N LEU A 713 3.92 31.00 -4.14
CA LEU A 713 3.31 32.19 -3.55
C LEU A 713 4.34 33.04 -2.78
N MET A 714 5.18 32.40 -1.97
CA MET A 714 6.19 33.08 -1.15
C MET A 714 7.25 33.77 -2.01
N THR A 715 7.73 33.07 -3.07
CA THR A 715 8.70 33.63 -4.02
C THR A 715 8.12 34.85 -4.75
N ARG A 716 6.87 34.74 -5.18
CA ARG A 716 6.18 35.86 -5.83
C ARG A 716 5.96 37.03 -4.89
N TYR A 717 5.53 36.73 -3.66
CA TYR A 717 5.31 37.78 -2.67
C TYR A 717 6.60 38.53 -2.31
N HIS A 718 7.70 37.79 -2.09
CA HIS A 718 9.01 38.39 -1.85
C HIS A 718 9.47 39.26 -3.00
N HIS A 719 9.30 38.82 -4.24
CA HIS A 719 9.65 39.59 -5.45
C HIS A 719 8.81 40.87 -5.61
N GLU A 720 7.50 40.80 -5.41
CA GLU A 720 6.61 41.97 -5.50
C GLU A 720 6.86 42.95 -4.33
N PHE A 721 7.15 42.46 -3.12
CA PHE A 721 7.56 43.31 -2.01
C PHE A 721 8.87 44.05 -2.31
N GLY A 722 9.86 43.42 -2.90
CA GLY A 722 11.10 44.05 -3.32
C GLY A 722 10.90 45.21 -4.32
N LYS A 723 9.85 45.14 -5.14
CA LYS A 723 9.48 46.22 -6.09
C LYS A 723 8.67 47.34 -5.44
N LEU A 724 7.68 46.95 -4.61
CA LEU A 724 6.62 47.85 -4.14
C LEU A 724 6.95 48.45 -2.76
N GLY A 725 7.75 47.79 -1.93
CA GLY A 725 8.09 48.21 -0.58
C GLY A 725 6.92 48.26 0.40
N ASP A 726 5.80 47.66 0.05
CA ASP A 726 4.55 47.64 0.84
C ASP A 726 3.96 46.22 0.84
N TYR A 727 3.75 45.66 2.03
CA TYR A 727 3.27 44.29 2.16
C TYR A 727 1.85 44.07 1.61
N LYS A 728 0.95 45.03 1.83
CA LYS A 728 -0.44 44.91 1.37
C LYS A 728 -0.53 44.98 -0.16
N LYS A 729 0.20 45.91 -0.78
CA LYS A 729 0.26 46.00 -2.24
C LYS A 729 0.92 44.77 -2.85
N ALA A 730 1.97 44.25 -2.24
CA ALA A 730 2.64 43.04 -2.67
C ALA A 730 1.72 41.83 -2.60
N LEU A 731 0.85 41.73 -1.57
CA LEU A 731 -0.16 40.64 -1.46
C LEU A 731 -1.14 40.71 -2.64
N TYR A 732 -1.72 41.90 -2.92
CA TYR A 732 -2.64 42.06 -4.05
C TYR A 732 -1.99 41.66 -5.38
N ALA A 733 -0.74 42.11 -5.61
CA ALA A 733 0.01 41.78 -6.82
C ALA A 733 0.32 40.29 -6.94
N SER A 734 0.62 39.62 -5.84
CA SER A 734 0.90 38.18 -5.81
C SER A 734 -0.34 37.34 -6.09
N MET A 735 -1.48 37.68 -5.48
CA MET A 735 -2.75 37.01 -5.71
C MET A 735 -3.24 37.18 -7.17
N ASP A 736 -3.03 38.31 -7.79
CA ASP A 736 -3.35 38.50 -9.21
C ASP A 736 -2.41 37.75 -10.15
N GLY A 737 -1.12 37.62 -9.78
CA GLY A 737 -0.12 36.92 -10.57
C GLY A 737 -0.23 35.41 -10.51
N VAL A 738 0.12 34.82 -9.34
CA VAL A 738 0.27 33.36 -9.14
C VAL A 738 -1.01 32.74 -8.59
N GLY A 739 -1.82 33.46 -7.82
CA GLY A 739 -2.98 32.89 -7.12
C GLY A 739 -3.97 32.13 -8.02
N ARG A 740 -4.10 32.56 -9.31
CA ARG A 740 -4.95 31.81 -10.27
C ARG A 740 -4.37 30.44 -10.64
N ALA A 741 -3.06 30.38 -10.82
CA ALA A 741 -2.39 29.13 -11.17
C ALA A 741 -2.50 28.15 -10.00
N LEU A 742 -2.20 28.62 -8.78
CA LEU A 742 -2.31 27.83 -7.55
C LEU A 742 -3.72 27.25 -7.34
N PHE A 743 -4.75 28.08 -7.49
CA PHE A 743 -6.14 27.60 -7.40
C PHE A 743 -6.46 26.52 -8.44
N ILE A 744 -5.98 26.68 -9.68
CA ILE A 744 -6.24 25.75 -10.76
C ILE A 744 -5.48 24.44 -10.54
N THR A 745 -4.19 24.51 -10.14
CA THR A 745 -3.38 23.31 -9.87
C THR A 745 -3.97 22.51 -8.73
N SER A 746 -4.21 23.13 -7.58
CA SER A 746 -4.78 22.43 -6.42
C SER A 746 -6.19 21.88 -6.73
N ALA A 747 -7.03 22.59 -7.50
CA ALA A 747 -8.34 22.05 -7.90
C ALA A 747 -8.21 20.81 -8.80
N ILE A 748 -7.26 20.81 -9.77
CA ILE A 748 -7.00 19.65 -10.64
C ILE A 748 -6.48 18.47 -9.79
N LEU A 749 -5.56 18.73 -8.86
CA LEU A 749 -5.01 17.74 -7.96
C LEU A 749 -6.10 17.10 -7.08
N VAL A 750 -6.92 17.94 -6.43
CA VAL A 750 -8.03 17.46 -5.58
C VAL A 750 -8.98 16.56 -6.38
N VAL A 751 -9.40 17.00 -7.57
CA VAL A 751 -10.32 16.22 -8.40
C VAL A 751 -9.63 14.96 -8.94
N GLY A 752 -8.33 15.04 -9.26
CA GLY A 752 -7.51 13.91 -9.67
C GLY A 752 -7.42 12.83 -8.59
N PHE A 753 -7.10 13.19 -7.34
CA PHE A 753 -7.04 12.23 -6.23
C PHE A 753 -8.41 11.70 -5.82
N LEU A 754 -9.47 12.49 -5.96
CA LEU A 754 -10.84 12.02 -5.69
C LEU A 754 -11.31 10.94 -6.67
N THR A 755 -10.62 10.69 -7.78
CA THR A 755 -10.95 9.55 -8.65
C THR A 755 -10.74 8.20 -7.92
N ASN A 756 -9.87 8.13 -6.93
CA ASN A 756 -9.67 6.95 -6.11
C ASN A 756 -10.89 6.56 -5.26
N VAL A 757 -11.89 7.44 -5.11
CA VAL A 757 -13.18 7.10 -4.47
C VAL A 757 -13.90 5.94 -5.16
N PHE A 758 -13.62 5.74 -6.45
CA PHE A 758 -14.18 4.66 -7.26
C PHE A 758 -13.41 3.34 -7.14
N SER A 759 -12.29 3.31 -6.42
CA SER A 759 -11.55 2.07 -6.12
C SER A 759 -12.45 1.07 -5.39
N VAL A 760 -12.25 -0.21 -5.64
CA VAL A 760 -12.85 -1.29 -4.86
C VAL A 760 -11.96 -1.69 -3.67
N MET A 761 -10.74 -1.13 -3.58
CA MET A 761 -9.85 -1.24 -2.44
C MET A 761 -10.06 -0.07 -1.48
N ASP A 762 -10.49 -0.35 -0.23
CA ASP A 762 -10.82 0.70 0.74
C ASP A 762 -9.60 1.50 1.21
N GLY A 763 -8.41 0.89 1.27
CA GLY A 763 -7.17 1.60 1.57
C GLY A 763 -6.82 2.63 0.49
N GLN A 764 -6.88 2.24 -0.78
CA GLN A 764 -6.61 3.13 -1.91
C GLN A 764 -7.64 4.27 -2.04
N LYS A 765 -8.92 3.96 -1.79
CA LYS A 765 -10.02 4.95 -1.69
C LYS A 765 -9.73 5.99 -0.60
N SER A 766 -9.38 5.52 0.60
CA SER A 766 -9.06 6.36 1.75
C SER A 766 -7.84 7.25 1.48
N PHE A 767 -6.78 6.68 0.90
CA PHE A 767 -5.57 7.42 0.50
C PHE A 767 -5.92 8.59 -0.43
N GLY A 768 -6.73 8.34 -1.47
CA GLY A 768 -7.14 9.39 -2.42
C GLY A 768 -7.96 10.49 -1.77
N ILE A 769 -8.94 10.15 -0.91
CA ILE A 769 -9.78 11.12 -0.19
C ILE A 769 -8.93 11.99 0.74
N LEU A 770 -8.08 11.36 1.53
CA LEU A 770 -7.27 12.07 2.52
C LEU A 770 -6.23 12.97 1.87
N LEU A 771 -5.56 12.51 0.81
CA LEU A 771 -4.60 13.32 0.08
C LEU A 771 -5.28 14.51 -0.62
N ALA A 772 -6.45 14.30 -1.21
CA ALA A 772 -7.27 15.40 -1.77
C ALA A 772 -7.66 16.41 -0.68
N THR A 773 -8.00 15.93 0.53
CA THR A 773 -8.34 16.79 1.67
C THR A 773 -7.11 17.59 2.14
N VAL A 774 -5.94 16.94 2.25
CA VAL A 774 -4.69 17.64 2.60
C VAL A 774 -4.37 18.76 1.62
N ILE A 775 -4.49 18.50 0.30
CA ILE A 775 -4.23 19.52 -0.72
C ILE A 775 -5.25 20.66 -0.64
N ALA A 776 -6.53 20.36 -0.41
CA ALA A 776 -7.56 21.40 -0.25
C ALA A 776 -7.28 22.26 1.00
N VAL A 777 -6.87 21.66 2.11
CA VAL A 777 -6.50 22.37 3.35
C VAL A 777 -5.20 23.16 3.15
N ALA A 778 -4.23 22.63 2.39
CA ALA A 778 -2.99 23.32 2.04
C ALA A 778 -3.27 24.60 1.24
N LEU A 779 -4.15 24.53 0.24
CA LEU A 779 -4.59 25.71 -0.52
C LEU A 779 -5.22 26.77 0.40
N VAL A 780 -6.04 26.37 1.36
CA VAL A 780 -6.64 27.26 2.36
C VAL A 780 -5.56 27.88 3.24
N ALA A 781 -4.60 27.09 3.70
CA ALA A 781 -3.48 27.60 4.50
C ALA A 781 -2.61 28.60 3.71
N ASP A 782 -2.30 28.31 2.46
CA ASP A 782 -1.51 29.21 1.60
C ASP A 782 -2.24 30.51 1.28
N PHE A 783 -3.54 30.50 1.11
CA PHE A 783 -4.29 31.71 0.80
C PHE A 783 -4.71 32.54 2.03
N LEU A 784 -4.82 31.92 3.21
CA LEU A 784 -5.26 32.60 4.43
C LEU A 784 -4.14 32.71 5.48
N LEU A 785 -3.56 31.56 5.90
CA LEU A 785 -2.60 31.53 7.00
C LEU A 785 -1.27 32.18 6.61
N MET A 786 -0.70 31.79 5.47
CA MET A 786 0.61 32.28 5.03
C MET A 786 0.64 33.80 4.84
N PRO A 787 -0.30 34.45 4.09
CA PRO A 787 -0.31 35.90 3.99
C PRO A 787 -0.56 36.62 5.33
N ALA A 788 -1.40 36.04 6.21
CA ALA A 788 -1.61 36.58 7.55
C ALA A 788 -0.32 36.55 8.37
N LEU A 789 0.44 35.45 8.32
CA LEU A 789 1.76 35.33 8.97
C LEU A 789 2.77 36.34 8.41
N ILE A 790 2.82 36.51 7.09
CA ILE A 790 3.74 37.48 6.44
C ILE A 790 3.39 38.93 6.85
N LEU A 791 2.10 39.29 6.87
CA LEU A 791 1.64 40.60 7.32
C LEU A 791 1.96 40.86 8.79
N TRP A 792 1.87 39.83 9.64
CA TRP A 792 2.12 39.92 11.07
C TRP A 792 3.61 40.02 11.39
N LEU A 793 4.44 39.13 10.84
CA LEU A 793 5.86 39.00 11.17
C LEU A 793 6.79 39.89 10.34
N LYS A 794 6.28 40.44 9.21
CA LYS A 794 7.03 41.30 8.27
C LYS A 794 8.44 40.78 7.96
N PRO A 795 8.58 39.53 7.45
CA PRO A 795 9.89 38.84 7.39
C PRO A 795 10.84 39.45 6.33
N PHE A 796 10.35 40.18 5.37
CA PHE A 796 11.14 40.72 4.24
C PHE A 796 11.79 42.06 4.55
N GLY A 797 11.62 42.61 5.74
CA GLY A 797 12.20 43.85 6.19
C GLY A 797 11.20 45.03 6.31
N PRO A 798 11.66 46.24 6.65
CA PRO A 798 10.79 47.40 6.84
C PRO A 798 10.15 47.86 5.53
N GLU A 799 8.93 48.38 5.64
CA GLU A 799 8.24 49.02 4.51
C GLU A 799 8.99 50.28 4.10
N THR A 800 9.31 50.40 2.82
CA THR A 800 9.96 51.59 2.22
C THR A 800 8.92 52.39 1.47
N ILE A 801 8.52 53.54 2.00
CA ILE A 801 7.66 54.47 1.30
C ILE A 801 8.49 55.07 0.14
N ARG A 802 8.42 54.48 -1.04
CA ARG A 802 8.86 55.14 -2.24
C ARG A 802 7.78 56.21 -2.59
N SER A 803 8.04 57.47 -2.22
CA SER A 803 7.23 58.59 -2.67
C SER A 803 7.17 58.57 -4.21
N ASN A 804 5.97 58.59 -4.77
CA ASN A 804 5.73 58.76 -6.23
C ASN A 804 6.21 60.16 -6.65
N SER A 805 7.52 60.34 -6.78
CA SER A 805 8.12 61.53 -7.38
C SER A 805 8.74 61.21 -8.74
N SER A 806 7.92 60.70 -9.67
CA SER A 806 8.31 60.67 -11.11
C SER A 806 7.11 60.47 -12.03
N ALA A 807 6.04 61.27 -11.77
CA ALA A 807 4.97 61.48 -12.74
C ALA A 807 4.98 62.92 -13.17
N SER A 808 6.16 63.43 -13.60
CA SER A 808 6.30 64.63 -14.36
C SER A 808 7.71 64.75 -14.99
N ARG A 809 7.93 63.93 -16.07
CA ARG A 809 8.81 64.28 -17.17
C ARG A 809 8.51 63.39 -18.36
#